data_cb8d0b416292a13de9cd28c5d15ab5d6
#
_entry.id   cb8d0b416292a13de9cd28c5d15ab5d6
#
_cell.length_a   1.000
_cell.length_b   1.000
_cell.length_c   1.000
_cell.angle_alpha   90.00
_cell.angle_beta   90.00
_cell.angle_gamma   90.00
#
_symmetry.space_group_name_H-M   'P 1'
#
loop_
_entity.id
_entity.type
_entity.pdbx_description
1 polymer ?
#
loop_
_entity_poly.entity_id
_entity_poly.type
_entity_poly.pdbx_seq_one_letter_code
_entity_poly.pdbx_strand_id
1 'polypeptide(L)'
;MSKLKKRYVSIQERIRSHDYEYYILDDPLISDHEYDELFKELKEIESEHPEWITPESPSQRVGIKPESDFATFKHFQQMLSLANAFNEADLKGFHDRILKNLSTNEQIDYFCEPKMDGAAVSLIYEKGILSRGVTRGDGTLGEDITSNIRTIRSIPLALKESKNSFPNLLEVRGEIFIKKPDFDALNLNAKKNNEKVFANPRNAAAGSLRQLDPAITSSRPLAFFAHGIGSCQGIEFSNLQEIFSVFSSWGLPVNNLNELVGSIDECLEYFKRIETSRENIPFEIDGVVFKVNELSLQKQLGEIARSPRWAIAHKFPAEEVYTEIENIDFQIGRTGILTPVAKLKTVNVGGVNVSNCTLHNLDELKRLDPRVGDGAIIKRAGDVIPKMVQVIPKKINRASPIQAPKKCPSCQSETVFNYQSEWTVLNTSHSKPIKKFSSNYEAQKFIEDNKPLDLSITEERLETPFIKCSGGNSCPEIFQGKFTHFVSRKAMDIDGLGQEILYTLINKKFIKDFADIYSLKDHREKLEKLERFGEKSVDNLLKSIDHSASVELYKLIFSLGIEEVGETTARNLANVFGSIEALQQSTFEDLISVSDIGPRVAAKIVDYFCNIENIASVENLLPCLSIINPNIKTAEQEMKFFGLQIAITGKISSMSRDEVKNLLLSKGAKVTSSISKKTNYLIAGENAGSKLEKAKNLGVKIIDDADIGTFIAVSYTHLRAHETLRYLVCRLLL
;
A
#
# COMPACT_ATOMS: atom_id res chain seq x y z
N MET A 1 40.54 -13.78 -29.06
CA MET A 1 40.35 -14.43 -27.76
C MET A 1 41.32 -15.59 -27.62
N SER A 2 42.07 -15.66 -26.47
CA SER A 2 42.91 -16.84 -26.18
C SER A 2 42.07 -18.10 -26.04
N LYS A 3 42.66 -19.28 -26.26
CA LYS A 3 41.97 -20.58 -26.15
C LYS A 3 41.37 -20.75 -24.72
N LEU A 4 42.10 -20.27 -23.69
CA LEU A 4 41.65 -20.32 -22.29
C LEU A 4 40.42 -19.41 -22.04
N LYS A 5 40.41 -18.20 -22.62
CA LYS A 5 39.27 -17.30 -22.47
C LYS A 5 38.01 -17.81 -23.17
N LYS A 6 38.15 -18.54 -24.28
CA LYS A 6 36.99 -19.24 -24.90
C LYS A 6 36.50 -20.36 -24.00
N ARG A 7 37.41 -21.11 -23.35
CA ARG A 7 37.03 -22.15 -22.39
C ARG A 7 36.28 -21.59 -21.17
N TYR A 8 36.76 -20.49 -20.61
CA TYR A 8 36.14 -19.78 -19.51
C TYR A 8 34.67 -19.39 -19.81
N VAL A 9 34.45 -18.74 -20.97
CA VAL A 9 33.10 -18.36 -21.39
C VAL A 9 32.19 -19.59 -21.57
N SER A 10 32.71 -20.65 -22.20
CA SER A 10 31.97 -21.89 -22.40
C SER A 10 31.58 -22.58 -21.09
N ILE A 11 32.44 -22.54 -20.07
CA ILE A 11 32.12 -23.09 -18.74
C ILE A 11 30.99 -22.27 -18.08
N GLN A 12 31.07 -20.94 -18.12
CA GLN A 12 29.99 -20.08 -17.57
C GLN A 12 28.66 -20.35 -18.24
N GLU A 13 28.62 -20.49 -19.57
CA GLU A 13 27.40 -20.82 -20.32
C GLU A 13 26.85 -22.19 -19.95
N ARG A 14 27.71 -23.19 -19.80
CA ARG A 14 27.29 -24.56 -19.37
C ARG A 14 26.73 -24.54 -17.97
N ILE A 15 27.38 -23.89 -17.01
CA ILE A 15 26.86 -23.77 -15.63
C ILE A 15 25.50 -23.08 -15.63
N ARG A 16 25.32 -21.99 -16.38
CA ARG A 16 24.02 -21.31 -16.51
C ARG A 16 22.95 -22.19 -17.14
N SER A 17 23.30 -23.02 -18.14
CA SER A 17 22.36 -23.96 -18.76
C SER A 17 21.94 -25.04 -17.76
N HIS A 18 22.89 -25.60 -17.00
CA HIS A 18 22.58 -26.62 -16.00
C HIS A 18 21.84 -26.07 -14.80
N ASP A 19 22.10 -24.80 -14.36
CA ASP A 19 21.27 -24.10 -13.38
C ASP A 19 19.82 -23.99 -13.87
N TYR A 20 19.59 -23.67 -15.14
CA TYR A 20 18.26 -23.56 -15.71
C TYR A 20 17.54 -24.93 -15.75
N GLU A 21 18.23 -25.97 -16.22
CA GLU A 21 17.70 -27.34 -16.29
C GLU A 21 17.34 -27.89 -14.92
N TYR A 22 18.22 -27.70 -13.92
CA TYR A 22 18.03 -28.21 -12.57
C TYR A 22 16.98 -27.40 -11.78
N TYR A 23 17.12 -26.05 -11.73
CA TYR A 23 16.31 -25.23 -10.82
C TYR A 23 14.98 -24.77 -11.42
N ILE A 24 14.84 -24.77 -12.74
CA ILE A 24 13.66 -24.25 -13.44
C ILE A 24 12.87 -25.36 -14.13
N LEU A 25 13.53 -26.24 -14.88
CA LEU A 25 12.87 -27.33 -15.57
C LEU A 25 12.67 -28.57 -14.69
N ASP A 26 13.38 -28.68 -13.57
CA ASP A 26 13.40 -29.86 -12.68
C ASP A 26 13.82 -31.14 -13.43
N ASP A 27 14.69 -30.98 -14.46
CA ASP A 27 15.18 -32.05 -15.35
C ASP A 27 16.71 -31.93 -15.53
N PRO A 28 17.51 -32.35 -14.53
CA PRO A 28 18.95 -32.23 -14.57
C PRO A 28 19.57 -33.15 -15.62
N LEU A 29 20.35 -32.58 -16.55
CA LEU A 29 21.05 -33.31 -17.60
C LEU A 29 22.44 -33.84 -17.20
N ILE A 30 22.99 -33.38 -16.06
CA ILE A 30 24.27 -33.84 -15.53
C ILE A 30 24.14 -34.16 -14.06
N SER A 31 25.08 -34.99 -13.54
CA SER A 31 25.16 -35.32 -12.11
C SER A 31 25.72 -34.12 -11.30
N ASP A 32 25.43 -34.10 -9.98
CA ASP A 32 25.99 -33.13 -9.06
C ASP A 32 27.52 -33.09 -9.10
N HIS A 33 28.16 -34.24 -9.25
CA HIS A 33 29.61 -34.33 -9.36
C HIS A 33 30.16 -33.63 -10.61
N GLU A 34 29.52 -33.82 -11.76
CA GLU A 34 29.93 -33.17 -13.01
C GLU A 34 29.71 -31.64 -12.94
N TYR A 35 28.65 -31.22 -12.25
CA TYR A 35 28.41 -29.79 -12.00
C TYR A 35 29.48 -29.19 -11.09
N ASP A 36 29.84 -29.89 -10.01
CA ASP A 36 30.89 -29.45 -9.07
C ASP A 36 32.26 -29.34 -9.74
N GLU A 37 32.59 -30.25 -10.68
CA GLU A 37 33.83 -30.17 -11.45
C GLU A 37 33.84 -28.94 -12.38
N LEU A 38 32.73 -28.65 -13.06
CA LEU A 38 32.64 -27.42 -13.85
C LEU A 38 32.80 -26.15 -13.03
N PHE A 39 32.20 -26.14 -11.83
CA PHE A 39 32.27 -25.00 -10.92
C PHE A 39 33.70 -24.84 -10.32
N LYS A 40 34.39 -25.94 -10.08
CA LYS A 40 35.77 -25.96 -9.62
C LYS A 40 36.70 -25.42 -10.73
N GLU A 41 36.56 -25.90 -11.97
CA GLU A 41 37.34 -25.40 -13.12
C GLU A 41 37.12 -23.90 -13.34
N LEU A 42 35.88 -23.40 -13.18
CA LEU A 42 35.56 -21.97 -13.25
C LEU A 42 36.37 -21.17 -12.22
N LYS A 43 36.35 -21.62 -10.94
CA LYS A 43 37.08 -20.96 -9.85
C LYS A 43 38.60 -20.98 -10.02
N GLU A 44 39.14 -22.07 -10.54
CA GLU A 44 40.57 -22.17 -10.83
C GLU A 44 40.99 -21.13 -11.90
N ILE A 45 40.25 -21.04 -13.01
CA ILE A 45 40.52 -20.03 -14.05
C ILE A 45 40.36 -18.59 -13.50
N GLU A 46 39.36 -18.33 -12.68
CA GLU A 46 39.14 -17.03 -12.07
C GLU A 46 40.22 -16.67 -11.05
N SER A 47 40.80 -17.64 -10.37
CA SER A 47 41.93 -17.44 -9.47
C SER A 47 43.21 -17.05 -10.23
N GLU A 48 43.41 -17.62 -11.42
CA GLU A 48 44.57 -17.31 -12.30
C GLU A 48 44.35 -15.99 -13.09
N HIS A 49 43.08 -15.64 -13.35
CA HIS A 49 42.68 -14.48 -14.13
C HIS A 49 41.59 -13.63 -13.45
N PRO A 50 41.88 -12.99 -12.31
CA PRO A 50 40.90 -12.20 -11.57
C PRO A 50 40.27 -11.05 -12.41
N GLU A 51 40.98 -10.56 -13.41
CA GLU A 51 40.51 -9.50 -14.32
C GLU A 51 39.39 -9.95 -15.28
N TRP A 52 39.12 -11.27 -15.36
CA TRP A 52 38.04 -11.80 -16.16
C TRP A 52 36.71 -11.96 -15.38
N ILE A 53 36.79 -11.84 -14.06
CA ILE A 53 35.60 -11.95 -13.20
C ILE A 53 34.68 -10.78 -13.48
N THR A 54 33.44 -11.09 -13.86
CA THR A 54 32.39 -10.12 -14.07
C THR A 54 31.30 -10.28 -13.00
N PRO A 55 30.51 -9.25 -12.70
CA PRO A 55 29.46 -9.33 -11.70
C PRO A 55 28.44 -10.45 -11.97
N GLU A 56 28.26 -10.83 -13.23
CA GLU A 56 27.33 -11.90 -13.66
C GLU A 56 27.98 -13.29 -13.68
N SER A 57 29.23 -13.46 -13.28
CA SER A 57 29.85 -14.79 -13.18
C SER A 57 29.11 -15.66 -12.14
N PRO A 58 28.84 -16.95 -12.45
CA PRO A 58 28.23 -17.87 -11.48
C PRO A 58 28.95 -17.95 -10.14
N SER A 59 30.26 -17.74 -10.11
CA SER A 59 31.09 -17.70 -8.88
C SER A 59 30.78 -16.50 -7.97
N GLN A 60 30.20 -15.42 -8.50
CA GLN A 60 29.89 -14.20 -7.78
C GLN A 60 28.52 -14.20 -7.10
N ARG A 61 27.81 -15.35 -7.10
CA ARG A 61 26.53 -15.47 -6.40
C ARG A 61 26.67 -15.43 -4.87
N VAL A 62 27.79 -15.91 -4.34
CA VAL A 62 28.05 -15.98 -2.88
C VAL A 62 29.45 -15.42 -2.64
N GLY A 63 29.58 -14.48 -1.71
CA GLY A 63 30.90 -13.87 -1.36
C GLY A 63 30.85 -12.40 -1.00
N ILE A 64 29.62 -11.81 -0.90
CA ILE A 64 29.42 -10.44 -0.46
C ILE A 64 29.50 -10.38 1.06
N LYS A 65 30.15 -9.37 1.62
CA LYS A 65 30.22 -9.16 3.07
C LYS A 65 28.83 -8.90 3.64
N PRO A 66 28.50 -9.36 4.86
CA PRO A 66 27.26 -9.04 5.55
C PRO A 66 27.07 -7.52 5.60
N GLU A 67 25.84 -7.09 5.29
CA GLU A 67 25.44 -5.69 5.38
C GLU A 67 25.03 -5.35 6.82
N SER A 68 25.16 -4.08 7.19
CA SER A 68 24.70 -3.62 8.51
C SER A 68 23.22 -3.25 8.49
N ASP A 69 22.70 -2.89 7.31
CA ASP A 69 21.34 -2.43 7.08
C ASP A 69 20.98 -2.53 5.59
N PHE A 70 19.70 -2.52 5.24
CA PHE A 70 19.23 -2.51 3.85
C PHE A 70 18.97 -1.08 3.39
N ALA A 71 19.59 -0.69 2.28
CA ALA A 71 19.30 0.58 1.63
C ALA A 71 17.87 0.60 1.09
N THR A 72 17.21 1.76 1.12
CA THR A 72 15.87 1.94 0.57
C THR A 72 15.95 2.30 -0.92
N PHE A 73 15.09 1.68 -1.73
CA PHE A 73 14.95 1.96 -3.15
C PHE A 73 13.53 2.34 -3.51
N LYS A 74 13.36 3.42 -4.29
CA LYS A 74 12.06 3.83 -4.81
C LYS A 74 11.74 3.09 -6.11
N HIS A 75 10.62 2.35 -6.13
CA HIS A 75 10.17 1.65 -7.33
C HIS A 75 9.90 2.60 -8.49
N PHE A 76 10.24 2.20 -9.72
CA PHE A 76 9.94 3.00 -10.93
C PHE A 76 8.44 3.17 -11.14
N GLN A 77 7.67 2.12 -10.85
CA GLN A 77 6.23 2.12 -10.82
C GLN A 77 5.76 1.48 -9.52
N GLN A 78 4.69 2.00 -8.93
CA GLN A 78 4.17 1.47 -7.68
C GLN A 78 3.81 -0.02 -7.79
N MET A 79 4.21 -0.82 -6.80
CA MET A 79 3.83 -2.23 -6.68
C MET A 79 2.48 -2.33 -5.96
N LEU A 80 1.40 -2.30 -6.73
CA LEU A 80 0.03 -2.33 -6.20
C LEU A 80 -0.33 -3.70 -5.63
N SER A 81 -1.30 -3.73 -4.71
CA SER A 81 -1.99 -4.93 -4.29
C SER A 81 -3.08 -5.29 -5.31
N LEU A 82 -3.65 -6.50 -5.23
CA LEU A 82 -4.79 -6.89 -6.05
C LEU A 82 -6.09 -6.76 -5.26
N ALA A 83 -7.18 -6.39 -5.95
CA ALA A 83 -8.52 -6.57 -5.42
C ALA A 83 -8.84 -8.06 -5.30
N ASN A 84 -9.73 -8.44 -4.37
CA ASN A 84 -10.09 -9.83 -4.16
C ASN A 84 -11.52 -10.12 -4.64
N ALA A 85 -11.71 -11.30 -5.23
CA ALA A 85 -12.99 -11.97 -5.41
C ALA A 85 -13.01 -13.23 -4.52
N PHE A 86 -14.16 -13.54 -3.92
CA PHE A 86 -14.33 -14.70 -3.05
C PHE A 86 -15.39 -15.67 -3.58
N ASN A 87 -16.10 -15.30 -4.63
CA ASN A 87 -17.14 -16.08 -5.26
C ASN A 87 -17.31 -15.69 -6.73
N GLU A 88 -18.10 -16.48 -7.44
CA GLU A 88 -18.39 -16.26 -8.87
C GLU A 88 -19.05 -14.91 -9.16
N ALA A 89 -19.94 -14.44 -8.28
CA ALA A 89 -20.62 -13.15 -8.45
C ALA A 89 -19.63 -11.96 -8.38
N ASP A 90 -18.64 -12.02 -7.48
CA ASP A 90 -17.60 -11.02 -7.39
C ASP A 90 -16.77 -10.95 -8.68
N LEU A 91 -16.45 -12.12 -9.26
CA LEU A 91 -15.69 -12.22 -10.50
C LEU A 91 -16.49 -11.72 -11.70
N LYS A 92 -17.77 -12.09 -11.82
CA LYS A 92 -18.68 -11.55 -12.85
C LYS A 92 -18.82 -10.03 -12.70
N GLY A 93 -19.00 -9.53 -11.48
CA GLY A 93 -19.02 -8.10 -11.21
C GLY A 93 -17.72 -7.36 -11.55
N PHE A 94 -16.57 -8.02 -11.50
CA PHE A 94 -15.31 -7.47 -12.01
C PHE A 94 -15.34 -7.33 -13.54
N HIS A 95 -15.78 -8.36 -14.26
CA HIS A 95 -15.94 -8.34 -15.70
C HIS A 95 -16.91 -7.25 -16.18
N ASP A 96 -18.08 -7.13 -15.53
CA ASP A 96 -19.07 -6.09 -15.84
C ASP A 96 -18.50 -4.67 -15.68
N ARG A 97 -17.68 -4.45 -14.65
CA ARG A 97 -17.00 -3.17 -14.44
C ARG A 97 -15.98 -2.88 -15.55
N ILE A 98 -15.26 -3.89 -16.04
CA ILE A 98 -14.34 -3.74 -17.17
C ILE A 98 -15.10 -3.31 -18.42
N LEU A 99 -16.15 -4.04 -18.80
CA LEU A 99 -16.97 -3.72 -19.98
C LEU A 99 -17.56 -2.31 -19.91
N LYS A 100 -18.08 -1.93 -18.72
CA LYS A 100 -18.62 -0.60 -18.48
C LYS A 100 -17.57 0.49 -18.62
N ASN A 101 -16.37 0.30 -18.07
CA ASN A 101 -15.30 1.31 -18.12
C ASN A 101 -14.73 1.47 -19.54
N LEU A 102 -14.67 0.38 -20.30
CA LEU A 102 -14.22 0.40 -21.70
C LEU A 102 -15.34 0.83 -22.68
N SER A 103 -16.58 0.91 -22.20
CA SER A 103 -17.78 1.19 -23.04
C SER A 103 -17.86 0.23 -24.24
N THR A 104 -17.51 -1.02 -24.04
CA THR A 104 -17.50 -2.06 -25.08
C THR A 104 -18.31 -3.27 -24.67
N ASN A 105 -18.81 -4.01 -25.67
CA ASN A 105 -19.37 -5.36 -25.51
C ASN A 105 -18.49 -6.42 -26.19
N GLU A 106 -17.27 -6.06 -26.56
CA GLU A 106 -16.34 -6.99 -27.18
C GLU A 106 -15.83 -8.01 -26.16
N GLN A 107 -15.40 -9.15 -26.65
CA GLN A 107 -14.79 -10.21 -25.86
C GLN A 107 -13.45 -9.72 -25.30
N ILE A 108 -13.21 -10.00 -24.02
CA ILE A 108 -11.96 -9.65 -23.34
C ILE A 108 -11.20 -10.93 -23.01
N ASP A 109 -9.96 -10.99 -23.48
CA ASP A 109 -9.06 -12.08 -23.16
C ASP A 109 -8.39 -11.85 -21.78
N TYR A 110 -8.32 -12.93 -21.01
CA TYR A 110 -7.73 -12.91 -19.68
C TYR A 110 -6.49 -13.81 -19.62
N PHE A 111 -5.44 -13.28 -19.02
CA PHE A 111 -4.28 -14.05 -18.63
C PHE A 111 -4.46 -14.53 -17.21
N CYS A 112 -4.49 -15.85 -17.02
CA CYS A 112 -4.73 -16.54 -15.77
C CYS A 112 -3.42 -17.07 -15.22
N GLU A 113 -3.19 -16.91 -13.91
CA GLU A 113 -2.01 -17.43 -13.23
C GLU A 113 -2.34 -17.90 -11.82
N PRO A 114 -1.67 -18.93 -11.27
CA PRO A 114 -1.80 -19.27 -9.87
C PRO A 114 -1.30 -18.12 -8.99
N LYS A 115 -2.05 -17.78 -7.96
CA LYS A 115 -1.62 -16.78 -6.98
C LYS A 115 -0.67 -17.42 -5.99
N MET A 116 0.62 -17.20 -6.22
CA MET A 116 1.68 -17.70 -5.35
C MET A 116 1.59 -17.10 -3.95
N ASP A 117 1.80 -17.92 -2.93
CA ASP A 117 1.90 -17.48 -1.54
C ASP A 117 3.37 -17.40 -1.11
N GLY A 118 4.01 -16.29 -1.43
CA GLY A 118 5.44 -16.05 -1.24
C GLY A 118 5.76 -14.62 -0.80
N ALA A 119 6.89 -14.12 -1.25
CA ALA A 119 7.37 -12.75 -1.02
C ALA A 119 7.58 -12.04 -2.36
N ALA A 120 6.81 -10.98 -2.61
CA ALA A 120 6.90 -10.22 -3.85
C ALA A 120 8.20 -9.40 -3.93
N VAL A 121 8.84 -9.44 -5.09
CA VAL A 121 10.08 -8.72 -5.39
C VAL A 121 10.02 -8.07 -6.77
N SER A 122 10.85 -7.04 -6.93
CA SER A 122 11.17 -6.39 -8.20
C SER A 122 12.64 -6.66 -8.54
N LEU A 123 12.90 -7.23 -9.72
CA LEU A 123 14.24 -7.48 -10.26
C LEU A 123 14.50 -6.48 -11.39
N ILE A 124 15.59 -5.74 -11.27
CA ILE A 124 15.97 -4.73 -12.25
C ILE A 124 17.15 -5.24 -13.05
N TYR A 125 16.95 -5.35 -14.35
CA TYR A 125 17.98 -5.70 -15.32
C TYR A 125 18.34 -4.48 -16.16
N GLU A 126 19.63 -4.19 -16.27
CA GLU A 126 20.17 -3.16 -17.16
C GLU A 126 20.94 -3.86 -18.29
N LYS A 127 20.49 -3.66 -19.54
CA LYS A 127 21.06 -4.33 -20.71
C LYS A 127 21.22 -5.84 -20.56
N GLY A 128 20.21 -6.48 -19.93
CA GLY A 128 20.18 -7.90 -19.70
C GLY A 128 20.95 -8.41 -18.47
N ILE A 129 21.63 -7.56 -17.69
CA ILE A 129 22.38 -7.93 -16.48
C ILE A 129 21.58 -7.52 -15.24
N LEU A 130 21.46 -8.39 -14.24
CA LEU A 130 20.79 -8.09 -12.97
C LEU A 130 21.59 -7.03 -12.20
N SER A 131 21.05 -5.81 -12.18
CA SER A 131 21.63 -4.69 -11.45
C SER A 131 21.10 -4.61 -10.01
N ARG A 132 19.80 -4.93 -9.79
CA ARG A 132 19.18 -4.76 -8.48
C ARG A 132 18.04 -5.72 -8.22
N GLY A 133 17.86 -6.11 -6.95
CA GLY A 133 16.70 -6.82 -6.43
C GLY A 133 16.12 -6.08 -5.25
N VAL A 134 14.80 -5.83 -5.24
CA VAL A 134 14.13 -4.94 -4.28
C VAL A 134 12.88 -5.62 -3.73
N THR A 135 12.65 -5.56 -2.42
CA THR A 135 11.37 -6.02 -1.83
C THR A 135 10.24 -5.11 -2.21
N ARG A 136 8.98 -5.60 -2.18
CA ARG A 136 7.81 -4.75 -2.42
C ARG A 136 7.74 -3.54 -1.47
N GLY A 137 8.14 -3.72 -0.20
CA GLY A 137 8.01 -2.69 0.82
C GLY A 137 6.55 -2.24 1.00
N ASP A 138 6.34 -0.92 1.00
CA ASP A 138 5.00 -0.31 1.04
C ASP A 138 4.36 -0.17 -0.36
N GLY A 139 5.06 -0.63 -1.39
CA GLY A 139 4.69 -0.52 -2.80
C GLY A 139 5.31 0.68 -3.50
N THR A 140 5.77 1.70 -2.80
CA THR A 140 6.49 2.87 -3.33
C THR A 140 7.99 2.77 -3.04
N LEU A 141 8.33 2.39 -1.82
CA LEU A 141 9.69 2.18 -1.34
C LEU A 141 9.87 0.73 -0.92
N GLY A 142 10.95 0.10 -1.37
CA GLY A 142 11.33 -1.25 -0.98
C GLY A 142 12.76 -1.28 -0.43
N GLU A 143 13.15 -2.39 0.17
CA GLU A 143 14.51 -2.63 0.65
C GLU A 143 15.35 -3.21 -0.48
N ASP A 144 16.54 -2.68 -0.70
CA ASP A 144 17.53 -3.22 -1.64
C ASP A 144 18.13 -4.51 -1.04
N ILE A 145 17.77 -5.63 -1.61
CA ILE A 145 18.21 -6.96 -1.20
C ILE A 145 19.02 -7.65 -2.30
N THR A 146 19.69 -6.87 -3.13
CA THR A 146 20.42 -7.36 -4.30
C THR A 146 21.39 -8.49 -3.95
N SER A 147 22.13 -8.35 -2.84
CA SER A 147 23.07 -9.35 -2.35
C SER A 147 22.39 -10.70 -2.11
N ASN A 148 21.20 -10.70 -1.54
CA ASN A 148 20.42 -11.89 -1.25
C ASN A 148 19.80 -12.49 -2.53
N ILE A 149 19.22 -11.65 -3.39
CA ILE A 149 18.65 -12.06 -4.68
C ILE A 149 19.68 -12.79 -5.55
N ARG A 150 20.91 -12.31 -5.58
CA ARG A 150 22.00 -12.95 -6.35
C ARG A 150 22.30 -14.37 -5.92
N THR A 151 21.98 -14.76 -4.68
CA THR A 151 22.20 -16.13 -4.19
C THR A 151 21.12 -17.11 -4.67
N ILE A 152 19.97 -16.63 -5.15
CA ILE A 152 18.85 -17.46 -5.58
C ILE A 152 19.12 -17.99 -6.99
N ARG A 153 19.36 -19.30 -7.09
CA ARG A 153 19.87 -19.91 -8.34
C ARG A 153 18.88 -19.89 -9.49
N SER A 154 17.58 -19.91 -9.21
CA SER A 154 16.53 -19.78 -10.24
C SER A 154 16.44 -18.38 -10.87
N ILE A 155 17.12 -17.35 -10.31
CA ILE A 155 17.17 -16.01 -10.87
C ILE A 155 18.43 -15.87 -11.72
N PRO A 156 18.32 -15.61 -13.04
CA PRO A 156 19.47 -15.40 -13.91
C PRO A 156 20.18 -14.09 -13.55
N LEU A 157 21.50 -14.12 -13.35
CA LEU A 157 22.31 -12.92 -13.16
C LEU A 157 22.51 -12.15 -14.47
N ALA A 158 22.43 -12.86 -15.60
CA ALA A 158 22.36 -12.28 -16.94
C ALA A 158 21.27 -13.02 -17.71
N LEU A 159 20.46 -12.26 -18.44
CA LEU A 159 19.42 -12.82 -19.31
C LEU A 159 20.09 -13.57 -20.47
N LYS A 160 19.46 -14.66 -20.90
CA LYS A 160 19.95 -15.49 -21.99
C LYS A 160 19.75 -14.74 -23.32
N GLU A 161 20.78 -14.70 -24.16
CA GLU A 161 20.63 -14.16 -25.50
C GLU A 161 19.56 -14.93 -26.30
N SER A 162 18.65 -14.19 -26.88
CA SER A 162 17.58 -14.70 -27.71
C SER A 162 17.50 -13.91 -29.02
N LYS A 163 16.53 -14.22 -29.87
CA LYS A 163 16.27 -13.45 -31.11
C LYS A 163 15.90 -11.98 -30.81
N ASN A 164 15.41 -11.69 -29.58
CA ASN A 164 15.05 -10.36 -29.15
C ASN A 164 16.23 -9.71 -28.41
N SER A 165 16.58 -8.49 -28.79
CA SER A 165 17.55 -7.68 -28.07
C SER A 165 17.02 -7.34 -26.67
N PHE A 166 17.91 -7.18 -25.71
CA PHE A 166 17.52 -6.77 -24.35
C PHE A 166 17.11 -5.30 -24.30
N PRO A 167 16.10 -4.95 -23.50
CA PRO A 167 15.80 -3.54 -23.21
C PRO A 167 16.96 -2.89 -22.43
N ASN A 168 17.08 -1.57 -22.53
CA ASN A 168 18.08 -0.83 -21.76
C ASN A 168 17.83 -0.97 -20.25
N LEU A 169 16.55 -0.95 -19.84
CA LEU A 169 16.07 -1.17 -18.49
C LEU A 169 14.86 -2.10 -18.55
N LEU A 170 14.87 -3.13 -17.70
CA LEU A 170 13.75 -4.05 -17.51
C LEU A 170 13.50 -4.25 -16.01
N GLU A 171 12.31 -3.93 -15.54
CA GLU A 171 11.82 -4.29 -14.21
C GLU A 171 10.91 -5.50 -14.31
N VAL A 172 11.37 -6.65 -13.80
CA VAL A 172 10.60 -7.90 -13.71
C VAL A 172 10.01 -8.00 -12.32
N ARG A 173 8.71 -8.18 -12.21
CA ARG A 173 8.03 -8.43 -10.94
C ARG A 173 7.74 -9.91 -10.79
N GLY A 174 7.98 -10.44 -9.61
CA GLY A 174 7.78 -11.85 -9.35
C GLY A 174 7.64 -12.16 -7.88
N GLU A 175 7.47 -13.44 -7.60
CA GLU A 175 7.30 -13.98 -6.25
C GLU A 175 8.43 -14.92 -5.91
N ILE A 176 9.06 -14.73 -4.74
CA ILE A 176 9.99 -15.66 -4.14
C ILE A 176 9.22 -16.60 -3.23
N PHE A 177 9.46 -17.88 -3.36
CA PHE A 177 8.75 -18.92 -2.62
C PHE A 177 9.68 -20.09 -2.27
N ILE A 178 9.18 -21.05 -1.47
CA ILE A 178 9.83 -22.32 -1.17
C ILE A 178 8.86 -23.44 -1.57
N LYS A 179 9.35 -24.47 -2.28
CA LYS A 179 8.56 -25.67 -2.60
C LYS A 179 8.16 -26.40 -1.32
N LYS A 180 6.98 -27.03 -1.29
CA LYS A 180 6.47 -27.77 -0.10
C LYS A 180 7.46 -28.82 0.44
N PRO A 181 8.05 -29.71 -0.40
CA PRO A 181 9.03 -30.69 0.09
C PRO A 181 10.27 -30.04 0.70
N ASP A 182 10.75 -28.93 0.12
CA ASP A 182 11.92 -28.21 0.60
C ASP A 182 11.64 -27.50 1.93
N PHE A 183 10.42 -26.98 2.12
CA PHE A 183 9.97 -26.40 3.37
C PHE A 183 9.92 -27.43 4.50
N ASP A 184 9.40 -28.63 4.21
CA ASP A 184 9.35 -29.74 5.18
C ASP A 184 10.76 -30.17 5.58
N ALA A 185 11.67 -30.31 4.63
CA ALA A 185 13.08 -30.62 4.88
C ALA A 185 13.76 -29.52 5.71
N LEU A 186 13.52 -28.25 5.39
CA LEU A 186 14.05 -27.10 6.13
C LEU A 186 13.60 -27.12 7.59
N ASN A 187 12.32 -27.33 7.86
CA ASN A 187 11.78 -27.39 9.22
C ASN A 187 12.24 -28.63 9.99
N LEU A 188 12.41 -29.76 9.30
CA LEU A 188 12.97 -30.97 9.91
C LEU A 188 14.42 -30.73 10.40
N ASN A 189 15.23 -30.07 9.58
CA ASN A 189 16.61 -29.71 9.93
C ASN A 189 16.65 -28.70 11.09
N ALA A 190 15.80 -27.67 11.07
CA ALA A 190 15.68 -26.69 12.15
C ALA A 190 15.33 -27.36 13.48
N LYS A 191 14.38 -28.32 13.47
CA LYS A 191 14.04 -29.13 14.66
C LYS A 191 15.23 -29.94 15.20
N LYS A 192 16.00 -30.58 14.30
CA LYS A 192 17.20 -31.36 14.69
C LYS A 192 18.27 -30.49 15.36
N ASN A 193 18.38 -29.24 14.90
CA ASN A 193 19.39 -28.29 15.40
C ASN A 193 18.87 -27.45 16.59
N ASN A 194 17.65 -27.70 17.10
CA ASN A 194 16.97 -26.89 18.10
C ASN A 194 16.82 -25.41 17.70
N GLU A 195 16.65 -25.15 16.40
CA GLU A 195 16.38 -23.84 15.84
C GLU A 195 14.88 -23.58 15.75
N LYS A 196 14.49 -22.31 15.59
CA LYS A 196 13.11 -21.91 15.42
C LYS A 196 12.58 -22.39 14.07
N VAL A 197 11.49 -23.17 14.08
CA VAL A 197 10.79 -23.61 12.87
C VAL A 197 9.93 -22.48 12.29
N PHE A 198 9.78 -22.48 10.97
CA PHE A 198 8.89 -21.56 10.28
C PHE A 198 7.45 -22.07 10.30
N ALA A 199 6.51 -21.13 10.43
CA ALA A 199 5.09 -21.47 10.52
C ALA A 199 4.49 -21.92 9.17
N ASN A 200 4.93 -21.32 8.07
CA ASN A 200 4.50 -21.65 6.70
C ASN A 200 5.57 -21.27 5.66
N PRO A 201 5.47 -21.75 4.42
CA PRO A 201 6.43 -21.48 3.35
C PRO A 201 6.61 -20.00 3.04
N ARG A 202 5.53 -19.18 3.08
CA ARG A 202 5.59 -17.73 2.88
C ARG A 202 6.48 -17.05 3.93
N ASN A 203 6.28 -17.33 5.21
CA ASN A 203 7.09 -16.75 6.28
C ASN A 203 8.55 -17.22 6.18
N ALA A 204 8.78 -18.46 5.76
CA ALA A 204 10.11 -18.98 5.53
C ALA A 204 10.80 -18.25 4.35
N ALA A 205 10.11 -18.04 3.23
CA ALA A 205 10.62 -17.31 2.10
C ALA A 205 10.94 -15.84 2.46
N ALA A 206 9.97 -15.12 3.04
CA ALA A 206 10.14 -13.72 3.43
C ALA A 206 11.25 -13.52 4.48
N GLY A 207 11.32 -14.39 5.49
CA GLY A 207 12.35 -14.36 6.52
C GLY A 207 13.75 -14.72 6.00
N SER A 208 13.84 -15.65 5.05
CA SER A 208 15.11 -16.05 4.42
C SER A 208 15.63 -14.98 3.45
N LEU A 209 14.73 -14.22 2.83
CA LEU A 209 15.07 -13.17 1.87
C LEU A 209 15.66 -11.92 2.55
N ARG A 210 15.30 -11.64 3.80
CA ARG A 210 15.71 -10.44 4.56
C ARG A 210 16.79 -10.78 5.61
N GLN A 211 17.82 -11.51 5.19
CA GLN A 211 18.99 -11.79 6.02
C GLN A 211 20.11 -10.79 5.71
N LEU A 212 20.72 -10.22 6.74
CA LEU A 212 21.87 -9.30 6.58
C LEU A 212 23.11 -10.02 6.04
N ASP A 213 23.21 -11.32 6.32
CA ASP A 213 24.24 -12.19 5.75
C ASP A 213 23.66 -12.99 4.56
N PRO A 214 24.08 -12.69 3.32
CA PRO A 214 23.63 -13.42 2.13
C PRO A 214 23.97 -14.91 2.14
N ALA A 215 24.96 -15.35 2.91
CA ALA A 215 25.29 -16.77 3.05
C ALA A 215 24.14 -17.57 3.70
N ILE A 216 23.39 -16.94 4.62
CA ILE A 216 22.19 -17.56 5.20
C ILE A 216 21.10 -17.71 4.12
N THR A 217 20.86 -16.68 3.31
CA THR A 217 19.91 -16.76 2.19
C THR A 217 20.31 -17.83 1.19
N SER A 218 21.60 -17.94 0.85
CA SER A 218 22.15 -18.95 -0.06
C SER A 218 21.91 -20.39 0.43
N SER A 219 21.86 -20.61 1.73
CA SER A 219 21.58 -21.94 2.33
C SER A 219 20.09 -22.33 2.29
N ARG A 220 19.19 -21.41 1.85
CA ARG A 220 17.75 -21.63 1.81
C ARG A 220 17.29 -22.03 0.40
N PRO A 221 16.38 -23.00 0.25
CA PRO A 221 15.91 -23.48 -1.04
C PRO A 221 14.86 -22.51 -1.62
N LEU A 222 15.27 -21.28 -1.92
CA LEU A 222 14.41 -20.27 -2.50
C LEU A 222 14.28 -20.45 -3.99
N ALA A 223 13.06 -20.31 -4.51
CA ALA A 223 12.72 -20.32 -5.91
C ALA A 223 11.98 -19.01 -6.30
N PHE A 224 11.93 -18.72 -7.60
CA PHE A 224 11.33 -17.50 -8.15
C PHE A 224 10.45 -17.83 -9.35
N PHE A 225 9.30 -17.16 -9.45
CA PHE A 225 8.53 -17.05 -10.71
C PHE A 225 8.22 -15.58 -11.01
N ALA A 226 8.42 -15.20 -12.27
CA ALA A 226 7.96 -13.92 -12.79
C ALA A 226 6.43 -13.92 -12.95
N HIS A 227 5.78 -12.85 -12.49
CA HIS A 227 4.33 -12.67 -12.61
C HIS A 227 3.93 -11.34 -13.26
N GLY A 228 4.88 -10.52 -13.68
CA GLY A 228 4.58 -9.25 -14.34
C GLY A 228 5.80 -8.43 -14.70
N ILE A 229 5.53 -7.33 -15.36
CA ILE A 229 6.50 -6.33 -15.77
C ILE A 229 6.18 -5.00 -15.08
N GLY A 230 7.22 -4.29 -14.67
CA GLY A 230 7.14 -2.89 -14.27
C GLY A 230 7.63 -1.99 -15.41
N SER A 231 8.66 -1.18 -15.16
CA SER A 231 9.25 -0.32 -16.18
C SER A 231 10.04 -1.13 -17.22
N CYS A 232 9.84 -0.82 -18.51
CA CYS A 232 10.62 -1.38 -19.62
C CYS A 232 10.99 -0.24 -20.58
N GLN A 233 12.28 -0.16 -20.97
CA GLN A 233 12.77 0.90 -21.87
C GLN A 233 13.44 0.29 -23.09
N GLY A 234 12.91 0.59 -24.27
CA GLY A 234 13.46 0.17 -25.56
C GLY A 234 12.75 -1.01 -26.21
N ILE A 235 11.76 -1.62 -25.55
CA ILE A 235 10.88 -2.65 -26.11
C ILE A 235 9.46 -2.33 -25.68
N GLU A 236 8.52 -2.42 -26.60
CA GLU A 236 7.09 -2.33 -26.33
C GLU A 236 6.45 -3.72 -26.54
N PHE A 237 5.54 -4.06 -25.67
CA PHE A 237 4.77 -5.29 -25.70
C PHE A 237 3.29 -4.97 -25.94
N SER A 238 2.60 -5.85 -26.64
CA SER A 238 1.17 -5.70 -26.92
C SER A 238 0.30 -6.31 -25.83
N ASN A 239 0.73 -7.44 -25.27
CA ASN A 239 -0.06 -8.21 -24.32
C ASN A 239 0.81 -9.03 -23.34
N LEU A 240 0.18 -9.59 -22.29
CA LEU A 240 0.88 -10.36 -21.26
C LEU A 240 1.44 -11.68 -21.80
N GLN A 241 0.74 -12.37 -22.67
CA GLN A 241 1.21 -13.63 -23.27
C GLN A 241 2.56 -13.44 -23.98
N GLU A 242 2.70 -12.34 -24.73
CA GLU A 242 3.97 -11.96 -25.35
C GLU A 242 5.08 -11.75 -24.32
N ILE A 243 4.79 -10.99 -23.26
CA ILE A 243 5.76 -10.73 -22.18
C ILE A 243 6.28 -12.04 -21.57
N PHE A 244 5.40 -12.96 -21.19
CA PHE A 244 5.81 -14.21 -20.57
C PHE A 244 6.54 -15.15 -21.53
N SER A 245 6.17 -15.15 -22.80
CA SER A 245 6.90 -15.86 -23.85
C SER A 245 8.34 -15.33 -24.00
N VAL A 246 8.49 -14.02 -23.99
CA VAL A 246 9.80 -13.36 -24.05
C VAL A 246 10.60 -13.60 -22.76
N PHE A 247 9.98 -13.53 -21.59
CA PHE A 247 10.64 -13.87 -20.32
C PHE A 247 11.22 -15.27 -20.32
N SER A 248 10.44 -16.27 -20.77
CA SER A 248 10.92 -17.64 -20.91
C SER A 248 12.11 -17.73 -21.88
N SER A 249 12.07 -17.00 -23.00
CA SER A 249 13.17 -16.98 -23.98
C SER A 249 14.45 -16.34 -23.42
N TRP A 250 14.32 -15.41 -22.47
CA TRP A 250 15.44 -14.79 -21.76
C TRP A 250 15.92 -15.61 -20.53
N GLY A 251 15.30 -16.77 -20.26
CA GLY A 251 15.66 -17.65 -19.16
C GLY A 251 15.09 -17.21 -17.80
N LEU A 252 14.14 -16.30 -17.77
CA LEU A 252 13.39 -15.97 -16.56
C LEU A 252 12.35 -17.08 -16.28
N PRO A 253 12.26 -17.59 -15.04
CA PRO A 253 11.27 -18.58 -14.69
C PRO A 253 9.86 -18.02 -14.77
N VAL A 254 9.00 -18.69 -15.53
CA VAL A 254 7.57 -18.41 -15.67
C VAL A 254 6.80 -19.67 -15.25
N ASN A 255 5.69 -19.48 -14.54
CA ASN A 255 4.88 -20.61 -14.11
C ASN A 255 4.22 -21.30 -15.31
N ASN A 256 4.41 -22.60 -15.42
CA ASN A 256 3.84 -23.42 -16.53
C ASN A 256 2.32 -23.63 -16.42
N LEU A 257 1.71 -23.27 -15.28
CA LEU A 257 0.26 -23.31 -15.10
C LEU A 257 -0.43 -22.03 -15.60
N ASN A 258 0.33 -21.04 -16.08
CA ASN A 258 -0.25 -19.84 -16.69
C ASN A 258 -1.00 -20.17 -17.98
N GLU A 259 -2.14 -19.53 -18.20
CA GLU A 259 -3.01 -19.82 -19.34
C GLU A 259 -3.70 -18.54 -19.84
N LEU A 260 -3.84 -18.44 -21.16
CA LEU A 260 -4.67 -17.42 -21.80
C LEU A 260 -6.05 -17.99 -22.07
N VAL A 261 -7.09 -17.28 -21.65
CA VAL A 261 -8.50 -17.65 -21.85
C VAL A 261 -9.29 -16.50 -22.46
N GLY A 262 -10.32 -16.84 -23.25
CA GLY A 262 -11.08 -15.86 -24.02
C GLY A 262 -12.34 -15.34 -23.33
N SER A 263 -12.70 -15.83 -22.14
CA SER A 263 -13.93 -15.45 -21.47
C SER A 263 -13.83 -15.53 -19.94
N ILE A 264 -14.79 -14.88 -19.26
CA ILE A 264 -14.92 -14.95 -17.82
C ILE A 264 -15.36 -16.33 -17.33
N ASP A 265 -16.12 -17.07 -18.13
CA ASP A 265 -16.54 -18.43 -17.79
C ASP A 265 -15.35 -19.40 -17.86
N GLU A 266 -14.46 -19.25 -18.84
CA GLU A 266 -13.19 -20.00 -18.89
C GLU A 266 -12.26 -19.64 -17.72
N CYS A 267 -12.28 -18.40 -17.23
CA CYS A 267 -11.61 -18.03 -15.97
C CYS A 267 -12.12 -18.85 -14.78
N LEU A 268 -13.45 -19.08 -14.71
CA LEU A 268 -14.03 -19.91 -13.65
C LEU A 268 -13.67 -21.40 -13.81
N GLU A 269 -13.57 -21.91 -15.03
CA GLU A 269 -13.09 -23.27 -15.29
C GLU A 269 -11.61 -23.43 -14.88
N TYR A 270 -10.77 -22.46 -15.23
CA TYR A 270 -9.38 -22.41 -14.77
C TYR A 270 -9.30 -22.41 -13.24
N PHE A 271 -10.09 -21.59 -12.55
CA PHE A 271 -10.14 -21.55 -11.09
C PHE A 271 -10.44 -22.92 -10.51
N LYS A 272 -11.53 -23.58 -10.94
CA LYS A 272 -11.95 -24.89 -10.45
C LYS A 272 -10.88 -25.98 -10.70
N ARG A 273 -10.21 -25.93 -11.84
CA ARG A 273 -9.14 -26.86 -12.18
C ARG A 273 -7.92 -26.70 -11.25
N ILE A 274 -7.48 -25.45 -11.01
CA ILE A 274 -6.36 -25.17 -10.11
C ILE A 274 -6.74 -25.48 -8.66
N GLU A 275 -7.95 -25.16 -8.22
CA GLU A 275 -8.46 -25.52 -6.89
C GLU A 275 -8.41 -27.03 -6.64
N THR A 276 -8.89 -27.83 -7.60
CA THR A 276 -8.90 -29.30 -7.51
C THR A 276 -7.48 -29.88 -7.48
N SER A 277 -6.54 -29.27 -8.20
CA SER A 277 -5.15 -29.73 -8.28
C SER A 277 -4.24 -29.13 -7.19
N ARG A 278 -4.74 -28.27 -6.31
CA ARG A 278 -3.96 -27.48 -5.33
C ARG A 278 -3.01 -28.32 -4.47
N GLU A 279 -3.45 -29.48 -4.02
CA GLU A 279 -2.63 -30.38 -3.18
C GLU A 279 -1.42 -30.93 -3.93
N ASN A 280 -1.57 -31.20 -5.24
CA ASN A 280 -0.52 -31.74 -6.10
C ASN A 280 0.46 -30.68 -6.60
N ILE A 281 0.15 -29.41 -6.46
CA ILE A 281 1.04 -28.30 -6.84
C ILE A 281 2.19 -28.23 -5.81
N PRO A 282 3.47 -28.25 -6.27
CA PRO A 282 4.62 -28.35 -5.37
C PRO A 282 4.93 -27.08 -4.57
N PHE A 283 4.10 -26.05 -4.66
CA PHE A 283 4.23 -24.78 -3.94
C PHE A 283 2.87 -24.30 -3.42
N GLU A 284 2.87 -23.41 -2.43
CA GLU A 284 1.63 -22.88 -1.87
C GLU A 284 1.03 -21.80 -2.75
N ILE A 285 -0.30 -21.88 -2.93
CA ILE A 285 -1.12 -20.91 -3.62
C ILE A 285 -2.37 -20.59 -2.78
N ASP A 286 -2.78 -19.32 -2.77
CA ASP A 286 -3.94 -18.85 -2.02
C ASP A 286 -5.14 -18.47 -2.91
N GLY A 287 -5.04 -18.75 -4.22
CA GLY A 287 -6.04 -18.46 -5.23
C GLY A 287 -5.47 -18.47 -6.64
N VAL A 288 -6.11 -17.76 -7.52
CA VAL A 288 -5.66 -17.47 -8.88
C VAL A 288 -5.77 -15.99 -9.17
N VAL A 289 -4.99 -15.48 -10.11
CA VAL A 289 -5.05 -14.08 -10.56
C VAL A 289 -5.52 -14.05 -11.99
N PHE A 290 -6.49 -13.19 -12.27
CA PHE A 290 -6.97 -12.89 -13.61
C PHE A 290 -6.56 -11.47 -13.99
N LYS A 291 -5.95 -11.32 -15.14
CA LYS A 291 -5.48 -10.05 -15.69
C LYS A 291 -6.03 -9.89 -17.11
N VAL A 292 -6.50 -8.71 -17.47
CA VAL A 292 -6.79 -8.39 -18.87
C VAL A 292 -5.50 -8.55 -19.67
N ASN A 293 -5.53 -9.35 -20.74
CA ASN A 293 -4.31 -9.69 -21.50
C ASN A 293 -3.71 -8.50 -22.25
N GLU A 294 -4.54 -7.70 -22.89
CA GLU A 294 -4.13 -6.55 -23.71
C GLU A 294 -3.63 -5.37 -22.87
N LEU A 295 -2.38 -4.92 -23.08
CA LEU A 295 -1.78 -3.81 -22.34
C LEU A 295 -2.42 -2.45 -22.67
N SER A 296 -2.93 -2.28 -23.87
CA SER A 296 -3.69 -1.10 -24.28
C SER A 296 -4.95 -0.93 -23.45
N LEU A 297 -5.69 -2.02 -23.21
CA LEU A 297 -6.90 -2.04 -22.38
C LEU A 297 -6.55 -1.85 -20.89
N GLN A 298 -5.45 -2.43 -20.41
CA GLN A 298 -4.97 -2.20 -19.04
C GLN A 298 -4.71 -0.71 -18.80
N LYS A 299 -4.06 -0.03 -19.76
CA LYS A 299 -3.78 1.40 -19.70
C LYS A 299 -5.05 2.25 -19.69
N GLN A 300 -6.08 1.88 -20.47
CA GLN A 300 -7.38 2.55 -20.47
C GLN A 300 -8.13 2.39 -19.15
N LEU A 301 -8.13 1.17 -18.59
CA LEU A 301 -8.78 0.86 -17.32
C LEU A 301 -8.12 1.57 -16.15
N GLY A 302 -6.79 1.72 -16.20
CA GLY A 302 -6.01 2.39 -15.18
C GLY A 302 -6.06 1.70 -13.81
N GLU A 303 -5.80 2.48 -12.79
CA GLU A 303 -5.60 2.01 -11.41
C GLU A 303 -6.45 2.84 -10.44
N ILE A 304 -6.66 2.30 -9.25
CA ILE A 304 -7.17 3.02 -8.08
C ILE A 304 -6.05 3.05 -7.02
N ALA A 305 -6.23 3.82 -5.96
CA ALA A 305 -5.19 4.08 -4.96
C ALA A 305 -4.38 2.85 -4.49
N ARG A 306 -4.95 1.65 -4.53
CA ARG A 306 -4.29 0.44 -4.01
C ARG A 306 -4.30 -0.77 -4.95
N SER A 307 -5.02 -0.72 -6.06
CA SER A 307 -5.14 -1.87 -6.96
C SER A 307 -5.41 -1.46 -8.40
N PRO A 308 -4.94 -2.26 -9.38
CA PRO A 308 -5.31 -2.07 -10.78
C PRO A 308 -6.79 -2.44 -11.01
N ARG A 309 -7.45 -1.77 -11.97
CA ARG A 309 -8.82 -2.11 -12.38
C ARG A 309 -8.87 -3.27 -13.38
N TRP A 310 -7.75 -3.63 -13.94
CA TRP A 310 -7.58 -4.67 -14.96
C TRP A 310 -7.13 -6.02 -14.42
N ALA A 311 -6.96 -6.16 -13.09
CA ALA A 311 -6.57 -7.42 -12.46
C ALA A 311 -7.34 -7.66 -11.16
N ILE A 312 -7.63 -8.94 -10.88
CA ILE A 312 -8.29 -9.39 -9.66
C ILE A 312 -7.71 -10.72 -9.19
N ALA A 313 -7.62 -10.91 -7.88
CA ALA A 313 -7.28 -12.18 -7.26
C ALA A 313 -8.55 -12.91 -6.81
N HIS A 314 -8.85 -14.08 -7.38
CA HIS A 314 -9.91 -14.95 -6.92
C HIS A 314 -9.32 -15.97 -5.94
N LYS A 315 -9.66 -15.79 -4.67
CA LYS A 315 -9.11 -16.60 -3.58
C LYS A 315 -9.87 -17.90 -3.38
N PHE A 316 -9.14 -18.96 -3.03
CA PHE A 316 -9.76 -20.23 -2.64
C PHE A 316 -10.58 -20.06 -1.36
N PRO A 317 -11.60 -20.92 -1.15
CA PRO A 317 -12.29 -20.99 0.13
C PRO A 317 -11.28 -21.15 1.27
N ALA A 318 -11.44 -20.34 2.31
CA ALA A 318 -10.57 -20.42 3.47
C ALA A 318 -10.87 -21.72 4.24
N GLU A 319 -9.79 -22.36 4.73
CA GLU A 319 -9.91 -23.53 5.60
C GLU A 319 -10.69 -23.18 6.87
N GLU A 320 -11.71 -23.98 7.18
CA GLU A 320 -12.55 -23.85 8.37
C GLU A 320 -12.16 -24.92 9.38
N VAL A 321 -11.82 -24.48 10.60
CA VAL A 321 -11.35 -25.38 11.67
C VAL A 321 -12.18 -25.16 12.92
N TYR A 322 -12.48 -26.29 13.61
CA TYR A 322 -13.17 -26.28 14.89
C TYR A 322 -12.20 -25.97 16.05
N THR A 323 -12.66 -25.16 16.99
CA THR A 323 -12.00 -24.87 18.27
C THR A 323 -13.02 -24.60 19.38
N GLU A 324 -12.56 -24.36 20.60
CA GLU A 324 -13.40 -24.02 21.76
C GLU A 324 -13.13 -22.59 22.22
N ILE A 325 -14.18 -21.90 22.70
CA ILE A 325 -14.09 -20.55 23.25
C ILE A 325 -13.74 -20.64 24.73
N GLU A 326 -12.52 -20.20 25.09
CA GLU A 326 -12.05 -20.23 26.47
C GLU A 326 -12.49 -18.99 27.27
N ASN A 327 -12.49 -17.82 26.61
CA ASN A 327 -12.93 -16.53 27.21
C ASN A 327 -13.34 -15.53 26.11
N ILE A 328 -13.99 -14.43 26.51
CA ILE A 328 -14.27 -13.30 25.61
C ILE A 328 -13.90 -12.02 26.35
N ASP A 329 -12.89 -11.33 25.85
CA ASP A 329 -12.36 -10.08 26.40
C ASP A 329 -12.76 -8.89 25.53
N PHE A 330 -12.78 -7.69 26.14
CA PHE A 330 -12.95 -6.44 25.42
C PHE A 330 -11.61 -5.69 25.34
N GLN A 331 -11.02 -5.65 24.16
CA GLN A 331 -9.78 -4.92 23.90
C GLN A 331 -10.08 -3.45 23.55
N ILE A 332 -9.27 -2.54 24.08
CA ILE A 332 -9.44 -1.09 23.91
C ILE A 332 -8.46 -0.62 22.85
N GLY A 333 -8.98 -0.03 21.78
CA GLY A 333 -8.18 0.58 20.73
C GLY A 333 -7.74 2.01 21.08
N ARG A 334 -6.83 2.56 20.28
CA ARG A 334 -6.31 3.95 20.43
C ARG A 334 -7.39 5.04 20.41
N THR A 335 -8.53 4.77 19.80
CA THR A 335 -9.70 5.67 19.73
C THR A 335 -10.64 5.50 20.93
N GLY A 336 -10.33 4.57 21.84
CA GLY A 336 -11.17 4.22 22.99
C GLY A 336 -12.26 3.19 22.68
N ILE A 337 -12.42 2.75 21.44
CA ILE A 337 -13.41 1.72 21.06
C ILE A 337 -13.03 0.40 21.72
N LEU A 338 -14.03 -0.24 22.38
CA LEU A 338 -13.91 -1.56 22.94
C LEU A 338 -14.36 -2.60 21.91
N THR A 339 -13.42 -3.44 21.49
CA THR A 339 -13.67 -4.51 20.53
C THR A 339 -13.72 -5.85 21.25
N PRO A 340 -14.82 -6.63 21.12
CA PRO A 340 -14.89 -7.96 21.70
C PRO A 340 -13.98 -8.92 20.94
N VAL A 341 -13.18 -9.71 21.68
CA VAL A 341 -12.23 -10.69 21.14
C VAL A 341 -12.40 -12.01 21.87
N ALA A 342 -12.72 -13.06 21.13
CA ALA A 342 -12.78 -14.42 21.65
C ALA A 342 -11.36 -14.97 21.84
N LYS A 343 -11.06 -15.46 23.04
CA LYS A 343 -9.90 -16.28 23.36
C LYS A 343 -10.28 -17.72 23.04
N LEU A 344 -9.46 -18.38 22.26
CA LEU A 344 -9.74 -19.71 21.71
C LEU A 344 -8.69 -20.71 22.20
N LYS A 345 -9.09 -21.91 22.40
CA LYS A 345 -8.14 -23.02 22.49
C LYS A 345 -7.29 -23.01 21.21
N THR A 346 -5.99 -22.89 21.37
CA THR A 346 -5.08 -22.74 20.23
C THR A 346 -5.26 -23.84 19.19
N VAL A 347 -5.51 -23.45 17.95
CA VAL A 347 -5.70 -24.37 16.83
C VAL A 347 -4.92 -23.86 15.61
N ASN A 348 -4.44 -24.80 14.79
CA ASN A 348 -3.75 -24.46 13.56
C ASN A 348 -4.76 -24.24 12.43
N VAL A 349 -4.69 -23.08 11.74
CA VAL A 349 -5.53 -22.73 10.60
C VAL A 349 -4.63 -22.23 9.49
N GLY A 350 -4.53 -22.95 8.39
CA GLY A 350 -3.67 -22.59 7.26
C GLY A 350 -2.20 -22.37 7.68
N GLY A 351 -1.64 -23.31 8.48
CA GLY A 351 -0.24 -23.26 8.92
C GLY A 351 0.07 -22.23 10.02
N VAL A 352 -0.94 -21.53 10.59
CA VAL A 352 -0.73 -20.55 11.67
C VAL A 352 -1.55 -20.92 12.90
N ASN A 353 -0.92 -20.85 14.07
CA ASN A 353 -1.60 -21.08 15.35
C ASN A 353 -2.44 -19.87 15.71
N VAL A 354 -3.75 -20.09 15.85
CA VAL A 354 -4.75 -19.08 16.20
C VAL A 354 -5.25 -19.33 17.61
N SER A 355 -5.11 -18.34 18.49
CA SER A 355 -5.61 -18.32 19.87
C SER A 355 -6.56 -17.17 20.16
N ASN A 356 -6.72 -16.22 19.21
CA ASN A 356 -7.59 -15.08 19.38
C ASN A 356 -8.37 -14.83 18.08
N CYS A 357 -9.66 -14.48 18.21
CA CYS A 357 -10.52 -14.15 17.08
C CYS A 357 -11.35 -12.90 17.40
N THR A 358 -11.24 -11.87 16.56
CA THR A 358 -12.06 -10.67 16.74
C THR A 358 -13.52 -10.94 16.43
N LEU A 359 -14.41 -10.38 17.25
CA LEU A 359 -15.86 -10.37 17.03
C LEU A 359 -16.33 -9.01 16.49
N HIS A 360 -15.39 -8.17 16.06
CA HIS A 360 -15.55 -6.88 15.38
C HIS A 360 -16.33 -5.82 16.18
N ASN A 361 -17.60 -6.07 16.52
CA ASN A 361 -18.48 -5.13 17.18
C ASN A 361 -19.61 -5.85 17.96
N LEU A 362 -20.49 -5.08 18.61
CA LEU A 362 -21.57 -5.62 19.43
C LEU A 362 -22.68 -6.32 18.59
N ASP A 363 -22.88 -5.92 17.35
CA ASP A 363 -23.88 -6.57 16.48
C ASP A 363 -23.41 -7.97 16.08
N GLU A 364 -22.14 -8.12 15.75
CA GLU A 364 -21.56 -9.44 15.44
C GLU A 364 -21.51 -10.32 16.69
N LEU A 365 -21.22 -9.73 17.87
CA LEU A 365 -21.31 -10.42 19.15
C LEU A 365 -22.75 -10.94 19.43
N LYS A 366 -23.76 -10.12 19.17
CA LYS A 366 -25.18 -10.52 19.31
C LYS A 366 -25.60 -11.56 18.27
N ARG A 367 -25.17 -11.38 17.01
CA ARG A 367 -25.51 -12.28 15.89
C ARG A 367 -24.97 -13.68 16.10
N LEU A 368 -23.73 -13.81 16.54
CA LEU A 368 -23.05 -15.09 16.78
C LEU A 368 -23.42 -15.70 18.13
N ASP A 369 -23.80 -14.89 19.12
CA ASP A 369 -24.05 -15.28 20.52
C ASP A 369 -23.00 -16.25 21.09
N PRO A 370 -21.68 -15.94 20.96
CA PRO A 370 -20.64 -16.81 21.47
C PRO A 370 -20.60 -16.74 23.00
N ARG A 371 -20.42 -17.90 23.65
CA ARG A 371 -20.32 -17.98 25.10
C ARG A 371 -19.12 -18.83 25.50
N VAL A 372 -18.61 -18.59 26.69
CA VAL A 372 -17.50 -19.38 27.23
C VAL A 372 -17.88 -20.86 27.28
N GLY A 373 -17.01 -21.72 26.73
CA GLY A 373 -17.21 -23.16 26.62
C GLY A 373 -18.01 -23.61 25.40
N ASP A 374 -18.48 -22.71 24.53
CA ASP A 374 -19.04 -23.09 23.23
C ASP A 374 -17.95 -23.52 22.27
N GLY A 375 -18.30 -24.40 21.31
CA GLY A 375 -17.48 -24.63 20.13
C GLY A 375 -17.56 -23.48 19.15
N ALA A 376 -16.53 -23.28 18.35
CA ALA A 376 -16.50 -22.29 17.28
C ALA A 376 -15.85 -22.85 16.03
N ILE A 377 -16.41 -22.52 14.87
CA ILE A 377 -15.77 -22.71 13.58
C ILE A 377 -15.13 -21.39 13.19
N ILE A 378 -13.81 -21.42 12.99
CA ILE A 378 -13.03 -20.26 12.60
C ILE A 378 -12.37 -20.49 11.24
N LYS A 379 -12.15 -19.40 10.50
CA LYS A 379 -11.36 -19.37 9.27
C LYS A 379 -10.47 -18.15 9.25
N ARG A 380 -9.40 -18.17 8.45
CA ARG A 380 -8.59 -16.99 8.18
C ARG A 380 -9.10 -16.26 6.96
N ALA A 381 -9.72 -15.10 7.14
CA ALA A 381 -10.19 -14.28 6.05
C ALA A 381 -8.99 -13.69 5.28
N GLY A 382 -8.87 -14.02 3.98
CA GLY A 382 -7.76 -13.57 3.15
C GLY A 382 -6.38 -14.02 3.63
N ASP A 383 -6.32 -15.17 4.33
CA ASP A 383 -5.12 -15.77 4.93
C ASP A 383 -4.40 -14.89 5.98
N VAL A 384 -5.07 -13.86 6.50
CA VAL A 384 -4.44 -12.91 7.44
C VAL A 384 -5.18 -12.85 8.79
N ILE A 385 -6.48 -12.55 8.80
CA ILE A 385 -7.23 -12.25 10.04
C ILE A 385 -8.19 -13.40 10.38
N PRO A 386 -8.09 -14.01 11.58
CA PRO A 386 -9.05 -15.00 12.04
C PRO A 386 -10.46 -14.42 12.16
N LYS A 387 -11.45 -15.08 11.57
CA LYS A 387 -12.85 -14.74 11.64
C LYS A 387 -13.65 -15.93 12.16
N MET A 388 -14.56 -15.69 13.11
CA MET A 388 -15.52 -16.68 13.58
C MET A 388 -16.68 -16.79 12.59
N VAL A 389 -16.88 -17.97 12.02
CA VAL A 389 -17.92 -18.24 11.03
C VAL A 389 -19.21 -18.62 11.72
N GLN A 390 -19.10 -19.54 12.68
CA GLN A 390 -20.23 -20.14 13.38
C GLN A 390 -19.86 -20.46 14.82
N VAL A 391 -20.82 -20.33 15.71
CA VAL A 391 -20.76 -20.85 17.08
C VAL A 391 -21.55 -22.14 17.17
N ILE A 392 -20.99 -23.14 17.84
CA ILE A 392 -21.63 -24.42 18.14
C ILE A 392 -21.98 -24.42 19.64
N PRO A 393 -23.24 -24.13 19.99
CA PRO A 393 -23.64 -23.99 21.38
C PRO A 393 -23.43 -25.29 22.20
N LYS A 394 -22.90 -25.13 23.40
CA LYS A 394 -22.83 -26.24 24.35
C LYS A 394 -24.22 -26.69 24.76
N LYS A 395 -24.50 -27.98 24.64
CA LYS A 395 -25.85 -28.54 24.85
C LYS A 395 -26.30 -28.51 26.32
N ILE A 396 -25.38 -28.57 27.28
CA ILE A 396 -25.65 -28.63 28.71
C ILE A 396 -24.81 -27.61 29.43
N ASN A 397 -25.37 -26.86 30.38
CA ASN A 397 -24.72 -25.85 31.20
C ASN A 397 -23.99 -24.78 30.34
N ARG A 398 -24.66 -24.28 29.31
CA ARG A 398 -24.15 -23.17 28.51
C ARG A 398 -24.04 -21.91 29.35
N ALA A 399 -22.90 -21.20 29.30
CA ALA A 399 -22.66 -19.99 30.03
C ALA A 399 -23.66 -18.86 29.67
N SER A 400 -23.77 -17.84 30.53
CA SER A 400 -24.62 -16.67 30.27
C SER A 400 -24.15 -15.88 29.05
N PRO A 401 -25.06 -15.17 28.34
CA PRO A 401 -24.69 -14.28 27.25
C PRO A 401 -23.68 -13.23 27.69
N ILE A 402 -22.71 -12.92 26.81
CA ILE A 402 -21.73 -11.86 27.05
C ILE A 402 -22.41 -10.50 26.90
N GLN A 403 -22.26 -9.68 27.92
CA GLN A 403 -22.77 -8.31 27.91
C GLN A 403 -21.62 -7.31 27.72
N ALA A 404 -21.93 -6.22 27.03
CA ALA A 404 -21.01 -5.10 26.92
C ALA A 404 -20.66 -4.53 28.32
N PRO A 405 -19.38 -4.34 28.64
CA PRO A 405 -19.00 -3.82 29.96
C PRO A 405 -19.47 -2.38 30.14
N LYS A 406 -20.08 -2.07 31.29
CA LYS A 406 -20.50 -0.72 31.67
C LYS A 406 -19.32 0.16 32.10
N LYS A 407 -18.21 -0.44 32.47
CA LYS A 407 -16.96 0.23 32.86
C LYS A 407 -15.80 -0.28 32.03
N CYS A 408 -14.90 0.61 31.68
CA CYS A 408 -13.69 0.28 30.96
C CYS A 408 -12.84 -0.73 31.76
N PRO A 409 -12.46 -1.88 31.20
CA PRO A 409 -11.67 -2.89 31.91
C PRO A 409 -10.27 -2.39 32.33
N SER A 410 -9.73 -1.35 31.69
CA SER A 410 -8.42 -0.79 32.03
C SER A 410 -8.50 0.34 33.05
N CYS A 411 -9.26 1.40 32.79
CA CYS A 411 -9.27 2.61 33.62
C CYS A 411 -10.50 2.77 34.55
N GLN A 412 -11.47 1.85 34.46
CA GLN A 412 -12.73 1.87 35.23
C GLN A 412 -13.65 3.07 34.98
N SER A 413 -13.32 3.93 33.99
CA SER A 413 -14.24 4.98 33.53
C SER A 413 -15.48 4.35 32.88
N GLU A 414 -16.58 5.10 32.83
CA GLU A 414 -17.80 4.63 32.18
C GLU A 414 -17.55 4.34 30.67
N THR A 415 -18.29 3.36 30.15
CA THR A 415 -18.36 3.13 28.71
C THR A 415 -19.62 3.75 28.16
N VAL A 416 -19.50 4.39 27.01
CA VAL A 416 -20.62 5.05 26.34
C VAL A 416 -20.78 4.45 24.93
N PHE A 417 -22.01 4.41 24.44
CA PHE A 417 -22.23 4.07 23.05
C PHE A 417 -21.61 5.14 22.14
N ASN A 418 -21.01 4.71 21.06
CA ASN A 418 -20.55 5.63 20.03
C ASN A 418 -21.75 5.98 19.14
N TYR A 419 -22.01 7.28 18.94
CA TYR A 419 -23.11 7.78 18.16
C TYR A 419 -22.61 8.31 16.84
N GLN A 420 -23.44 8.15 15.81
CA GLN A 420 -23.28 8.84 14.55
C GLN A 420 -24.44 9.83 14.41
N SER A 421 -24.14 11.10 14.22
CA SER A 421 -25.15 12.11 13.99
C SER A 421 -25.58 12.10 12.52
N GLU A 422 -26.87 12.09 12.27
CA GLU A 422 -27.50 12.32 10.99
C GLU A 422 -28.30 13.62 11.06
N TRP A 423 -28.11 14.48 10.10
CA TRP A 423 -28.71 15.82 10.09
C TRP A 423 -29.82 15.84 9.04
N THR A 424 -31.05 16.09 9.44
CA THR A 424 -32.20 16.10 8.55
C THR A 424 -32.71 17.53 8.40
N VAL A 425 -32.77 18.03 7.17
CA VAL A 425 -33.43 19.29 6.85
C VAL A 425 -34.90 19.04 6.65
N LEU A 426 -35.71 19.76 7.43
CA LEU A 426 -37.16 19.69 7.42
C LEU A 426 -37.76 20.99 6.86
N ASN A 427 -38.91 20.89 6.19
CA ASN A 427 -39.77 22.04 5.95
C ASN A 427 -40.53 22.35 7.23
N THR A 428 -40.36 23.59 7.76
CA THR A 428 -40.97 24.02 9.02
C THR A 428 -42.48 24.03 8.97
N SER A 429 -43.06 24.37 7.82
CA SER A 429 -44.54 24.47 7.64
C SER A 429 -45.23 23.08 7.68
N HIS A 430 -44.56 22.02 7.31
CA HIS A 430 -45.17 20.68 7.17
C HIS A 430 -44.44 19.59 7.94
N SER A 431 -43.34 19.87 8.62
CA SER A 431 -42.46 18.92 9.33
C SER A 431 -42.02 17.72 8.48
N LYS A 432 -42.00 17.89 7.15
CA LYS A 432 -41.61 16.84 6.22
C LYS A 432 -40.09 16.84 6.00
N PRO A 433 -39.42 15.70 6.08
CA PRO A 433 -38.00 15.61 5.75
C PRO A 433 -37.79 15.89 4.26
N ILE A 434 -36.87 16.81 3.96
CA ILE A 434 -36.49 17.16 2.60
C ILE A 434 -35.26 16.38 2.20
N LYS A 435 -34.21 16.41 3.05
CA LYS A 435 -32.94 15.75 2.77
C LYS A 435 -32.17 15.45 4.05
N LYS A 436 -31.44 14.34 4.06
CA LYS A 436 -30.54 13.93 5.13
C LYS A 436 -29.09 14.20 4.74
N PHE A 437 -28.27 14.56 5.73
CA PHE A 437 -26.87 14.90 5.57
C PHE A 437 -26.02 14.24 6.65
N SER A 438 -24.77 13.98 6.33
CA SER A 438 -23.81 13.38 7.26
C SER A 438 -23.12 14.41 8.18
N SER A 439 -23.30 15.69 7.91
CA SER A 439 -22.74 16.79 8.72
C SER A 439 -23.72 17.96 8.85
N ASN A 440 -23.63 18.66 9.99
CA ASN A 440 -24.39 19.89 10.24
C ASN A 440 -24.08 20.96 9.19
N TYR A 441 -22.83 21.06 8.78
CA TYR A 441 -22.38 22.03 7.78
C TYR A 441 -23.10 21.87 6.44
N GLU A 442 -23.19 20.63 5.91
CA GLU A 442 -23.92 20.37 4.66
C GLU A 442 -25.40 20.72 4.79
N ALA A 443 -25.99 20.42 5.95
CA ALA A 443 -27.39 20.75 6.21
C ALA A 443 -27.62 22.27 6.28
N GLN A 444 -26.73 23.03 6.94
CA GLN A 444 -26.78 24.48 6.99
C GLN A 444 -26.56 25.11 5.62
N LYS A 445 -25.57 24.65 4.87
CA LYS A 445 -25.30 25.11 3.51
C LYS A 445 -26.50 24.88 2.57
N PHE A 446 -27.12 23.70 2.70
CA PHE A 446 -28.35 23.42 1.92
C PHE A 446 -29.47 24.41 2.25
N ILE A 447 -29.64 24.83 3.52
CA ILE A 447 -30.61 25.85 3.91
C ILE A 447 -30.24 27.21 3.30
N GLU A 448 -28.96 27.57 3.35
CA GLU A 448 -28.48 28.85 2.77
C GLU A 448 -28.69 28.92 1.27
N ASP A 449 -28.42 27.84 0.54
CA ASP A 449 -28.56 27.75 -0.92
C ASP A 449 -30.03 27.72 -1.36
N ASN A 450 -30.97 27.37 -0.47
CA ASN A 450 -32.40 27.24 -0.77
C ASN A 450 -33.28 28.32 -0.11
N LYS A 451 -32.72 29.44 0.36
CA LYS A 451 -33.50 30.60 0.79
C LYS A 451 -34.29 31.18 -0.42
N PRO A 452 -35.60 31.50 -0.30
CA PRO A 452 -36.30 31.84 0.97
C PRO A 452 -37.19 30.74 1.56
N LEU A 453 -36.89 29.46 1.37
CA LEU A 453 -37.70 28.38 1.96
C LEU A 453 -37.54 28.38 3.49
N ASP A 454 -38.66 28.14 4.18
CA ASP A 454 -38.68 28.08 5.64
C ASP A 454 -38.22 26.63 6.08
N LEU A 455 -36.92 26.49 6.36
CA LEU A 455 -36.23 25.21 6.61
C LEU A 455 -35.63 25.20 8.01
N SER A 456 -35.69 24.03 8.66
CA SER A 456 -35.06 23.79 9.95
C SER A 456 -34.19 22.53 9.89
N ILE A 457 -33.21 22.42 10.81
CA ILE A 457 -32.33 21.28 10.93
C ILE A 457 -32.66 20.54 12.22
N THR A 458 -32.79 19.22 12.14
CA THR A 458 -32.85 18.32 13.28
C THR A 458 -31.67 17.38 13.27
N GLU A 459 -31.03 17.19 14.43
CA GLU A 459 -30.00 16.16 14.62
C GLU A 459 -30.65 14.91 15.17
N GLU A 460 -30.41 13.79 14.51
CA GLU A 460 -30.73 12.44 15.02
C GLU A 460 -29.42 11.74 15.35
N ARG A 461 -29.27 11.28 16.61
CA ARG A 461 -28.10 10.49 17.04
C ARG A 461 -28.46 9.01 16.96
N LEU A 462 -27.83 8.34 15.99
CA LEU A 462 -27.97 6.91 15.79
C LEU A 462 -26.88 6.19 16.58
N GLU A 463 -27.30 5.24 17.42
CA GLU A 463 -26.35 4.35 18.08
C GLU A 463 -25.60 3.50 17.06
N THR A 464 -24.28 3.49 17.14
CA THR A 464 -23.47 2.55 16.37
C THR A 464 -23.22 1.28 17.19
N PRO A 465 -22.88 0.16 16.57
CA PRO A 465 -22.60 -1.09 17.28
C PRO A 465 -21.27 -1.09 18.06
N PHE A 466 -20.79 0.09 18.45
CA PHE A 466 -19.53 0.26 19.15
C PHE A 466 -19.74 0.97 20.49
N ILE A 467 -19.04 0.50 21.51
CA ILE A 467 -18.90 1.21 22.79
C ILE A 467 -17.50 1.80 22.90
N LYS A 468 -17.40 2.92 23.61
CA LYS A 468 -16.17 3.69 23.76
C LYS A 468 -15.91 3.99 25.24
N CYS A 469 -14.66 3.89 25.65
CA CYS A 469 -14.22 4.34 26.96
C CYS A 469 -14.28 5.89 27.02
N SER A 470 -14.92 6.44 28.06
CA SER A 470 -15.00 7.89 28.26
C SER A 470 -13.73 8.50 28.88
N GLY A 471 -12.77 7.69 29.32
CA GLY A 471 -11.56 8.12 30.03
C GLY A 471 -10.55 8.90 29.19
N GLY A 472 -10.68 8.92 27.86
CA GLY A 472 -9.77 9.67 26.97
C GLY A 472 -8.30 9.38 27.26
N ASN A 473 -7.47 10.42 27.37
CA ASN A 473 -6.02 10.30 27.65
C ASN A 473 -5.71 9.74 29.05
N SER A 474 -6.68 9.74 29.98
CA SER A 474 -6.51 9.12 31.30
C SER A 474 -6.59 7.59 31.26
N CYS A 475 -7.06 7.00 30.16
CA CYS A 475 -7.07 5.56 29.98
C CYS A 475 -5.70 5.07 29.48
N PRO A 476 -5.00 4.20 30.25
CA PRO A 476 -3.66 3.73 29.87
C PRO A 476 -3.62 3.09 28.48
N GLU A 477 -4.63 2.30 28.10
CA GLU A 477 -4.69 1.62 26.81
C GLU A 477 -4.86 2.61 25.65
N ILE A 478 -5.70 3.64 25.81
CA ILE A 478 -5.87 4.69 24.80
C ILE A 478 -4.58 5.48 24.64
N PHE A 479 -3.99 5.88 25.75
CA PHE A 479 -2.75 6.63 25.79
C PHE A 479 -1.61 5.84 25.11
N GLN A 480 -1.38 4.61 25.53
CA GLN A 480 -0.38 3.72 24.94
C GLN A 480 -0.63 3.46 23.46
N GLY A 481 -1.90 3.24 23.07
CA GLY A 481 -2.27 3.02 21.69
C GLY A 481 -1.96 4.21 20.78
N LYS A 482 -2.08 5.45 21.26
CA LYS A 482 -1.66 6.66 20.54
C LYS A 482 -0.16 6.68 20.29
N PHE A 483 0.65 6.37 21.30
CA PHE A 483 2.11 6.32 21.15
C PHE A 483 2.57 5.16 20.28
N THR A 484 1.95 3.99 20.40
CA THR A 484 2.24 2.85 19.51
C THR A 484 1.97 3.20 18.05
N HIS A 485 0.91 3.96 17.78
CA HIS A 485 0.64 4.46 16.43
C HIS A 485 1.68 5.47 15.99
N PHE A 486 2.01 6.44 16.86
CA PHE A 486 2.98 7.51 16.57
C PHE A 486 4.36 6.96 16.17
N VAL A 487 4.87 5.97 16.90
CA VAL A 487 6.21 5.39 16.62
C VAL A 487 6.20 4.34 15.51
N SER A 488 5.03 3.95 15.00
CA SER A 488 4.91 2.87 14.02
C SER A 488 5.63 3.18 12.71
N ARG A 489 6.02 2.12 11.96
CA ARG A 489 6.76 2.20 10.69
C ARG A 489 6.12 3.13 9.64
N LYS A 490 4.78 3.23 9.61
CA LYS A 490 4.06 4.11 8.67
C LYS A 490 3.96 5.56 9.15
N ALA A 491 4.24 5.82 10.42
CA ALA A 491 4.20 7.13 11.05
C ALA A 491 5.62 7.68 11.20
N MET A 492 6.13 7.84 12.43
CA MET A 492 7.46 8.39 12.69
C MET A 492 8.60 7.37 12.51
N ASP A 493 8.29 6.08 12.36
CA ASP A 493 9.24 4.99 12.09
C ASP A 493 10.40 4.90 13.07
N ILE A 494 10.07 4.82 14.36
CA ILE A 494 11.06 4.76 15.43
C ILE A 494 11.32 3.31 15.84
N ASP A 495 12.37 2.71 15.29
CA ASP A 495 12.79 1.38 15.66
C ASP A 495 13.29 1.32 17.12
N GLY A 496 13.02 0.20 17.77
CA GLY A 496 13.39 0.01 19.17
C GLY A 496 12.34 0.48 20.18
N LEU A 497 11.33 1.28 19.80
CA LEU A 497 10.18 1.62 20.64
C LEU A 497 8.99 0.67 20.45
N GLY A 498 9.23 -0.63 20.60
CA GLY A 498 8.15 -1.62 20.61
C GLY A 498 7.18 -1.41 21.78
N GLN A 499 6.00 -2.05 21.71
CA GLN A 499 4.91 -1.85 22.67
C GLN A 499 5.33 -2.07 24.13
N GLU A 500 6.12 -3.08 24.44
CA GLU A 500 6.63 -3.38 25.78
C GLU A 500 7.54 -2.27 26.33
N ILE A 501 8.40 -1.73 25.45
CA ILE A 501 9.33 -0.68 25.80
C ILE A 501 8.58 0.64 26.06
N LEU A 502 7.65 0.99 25.16
CA LEU A 502 6.76 2.15 25.35
C LEU A 502 5.99 2.05 26.67
N TYR A 503 5.40 0.88 26.97
CA TYR A 503 4.69 0.64 28.22
C TYR A 503 5.60 0.91 29.43
N THR A 504 6.82 0.42 29.40
CA THR A 504 7.81 0.63 30.47
C THR A 504 8.16 2.11 30.64
N LEU A 505 8.40 2.83 29.56
CA LEU A 505 8.77 4.25 29.58
C LEU A 505 7.60 5.14 30.04
N ILE A 506 6.39 4.86 29.60
CA ILE A 506 5.17 5.55 30.02
C ILE A 506 4.92 5.34 31.54
N ASN A 507 4.96 4.10 32.01
CA ASN A 507 4.75 3.78 33.42
C ASN A 507 5.80 4.40 34.33
N LYS A 508 7.03 4.47 33.88
CA LYS A 508 8.13 5.14 34.61
C LYS A 508 8.13 6.66 34.41
N LYS A 509 7.14 7.22 33.71
CA LYS A 509 6.93 8.66 33.48
C LYS A 509 8.05 9.35 32.72
N PHE A 510 8.79 8.60 31.88
CA PHE A 510 9.73 9.19 30.95
C PHE A 510 9.00 9.83 29.76
N ILE A 511 7.84 9.32 29.37
CA ILE A 511 7.03 9.78 28.25
C ILE A 511 5.63 10.16 28.76
N LYS A 512 5.24 11.41 28.55
CA LYS A 512 3.92 11.99 28.87
C LYS A 512 3.32 12.71 27.66
N ASP A 513 4.16 13.16 26.71
CA ASP A 513 3.80 13.80 25.46
C ASP A 513 4.69 13.25 24.33
N PHE A 514 4.31 13.45 23.07
CA PHE A 514 5.10 13.00 21.90
C PHE A 514 6.49 13.63 21.90
N ALA A 515 6.61 14.91 22.31
CA ALA A 515 7.88 15.61 22.42
C ALA A 515 8.87 14.93 23.39
N ASP A 516 8.37 14.26 24.44
CA ASP A 516 9.23 13.60 25.43
C ASP A 516 10.05 12.46 24.80
N ILE A 517 9.58 11.86 23.71
CA ILE A 517 10.33 10.83 22.99
C ILE A 517 11.67 11.39 22.52
N TYR A 518 11.68 12.62 22.00
CA TYR A 518 12.89 13.29 21.51
C TYR A 518 13.80 13.81 22.64
N SER A 519 13.28 13.88 23.86
CA SER A 519 14.04 14.24 25.08
C SER A 519 14.61 13.01 25.81
N LEU A 520 14.36 11.78 25.34
CA LEU A 520 14.90 10.56 25.96
C LEU A 520 16.43 10.52 25.97
N LYS A 521 17.09 11.19 25.05
CA LYS A 521 18.56 11.36 25.03
C LYS A 521 19.11 11.94 26.32
N ASP A 522 18.37 12.85 26.98
CA ASP A 522 18.76 13.49 28.22
C ASP A 522 18.66 12.56 29.44
N HIS A 523 18.06 11.39 29.25
CA HIS A 523 17.84 10.37 30.27
C HIS A 523 18.67 9.09 30.05
N ARG A 524 19.69 9.12 29.20
CA ARG A 524 20.52 7.98 28.79
C ARG A 524 20.92 7.07 29.97
N GLU A 525 21.57 7.64 30.99
CA GLU A 525 22.05 6.87 32.16
C GLU A 525 20.92 6.17 32.95
N LYS A 526 19.71 6.73 32.90
CA LYS A 526 18.54 6.13 33.56
C LYS A 526 17.94 5.03 32.70
N LEU A 527 18.00 5.18 31.36
CA LEU A 527 17.53 4.19 30.41
C LEU A 527 18.40 2.92 30.47
N GLU A 528 19.73 3.06 30.49
CA GLU A 528 20.67 1.94 30.59
C GLU A 528 20.49 1.07 31.86
N LYS A 529 19.88 1.65 32.92
CA LYS A 529 19.56 0.94 34.15
C LYS A 529 18.24 0.18 34.12
N LEU A 530 17.48 0.31 33.03
CA LEU A 530 16.22 -0.42 32.88
C LEU A 530 16.48 -1.85 32.43
N GLU A 531 15.63 -2.75 32.89
CA GLU A 531 15.67 -4.15 32.45
C GLU A 531 15.48 -4.24 30.93
N ARG A 532 16.31 -5.00 30.24
CA ARG A 532 16.38 -5.17 28.80
C ARG A 532 16.95 -3.98 28.01
N PHE A 533 17.46 -2.94 28.67
CA PHE A 533 18.14 -1.80 28.04
C PHE A 533 19.66 -1.88 28.29
N GLY A 534 20.37 -2.62 27.42
CA GLY A 534 21.83 -2.56 27.40
C GLY A 534 22.33 -1.32 26.64
N GLU A 535 23.56 -0.91 26.86
CA GLU A 535 24.21 0.24 26.22
C GLU A 535 23.98 0.29 24.70
N LYS A 536 24.25 -0.82 23.98
CA LYS A 536 24.03 -0.93 22.53
C LYS A 536 22.55 -0.74 22.14
N SER A 537 21.62 -1.23 22.97
CA SER A 537 20.18 -1.10 22.69
C SER A 537 19.72 0.35 22.85
N VAL A 538 20.22 1.06 23.88
CA VAL A 538 19.96 2.48 24.10
C VAL A 538 20.54 3.30 22.95
N ASP A 539 21.79 3.03 22.53
CA ASP A 539 22.42 3.71 21.39
C ASP A 539 21.60 3.58 20.11
N ASN A 540 21.14 2.36 19.78
CA ASN A 540 20.33 2.13 18.60
C ASN A 540 18.99 2.86 18.68
N LEU A 541 18.35 2.82 19.82
CA LEU A 541 17.10 3.54 20.07
C LEU A 541 17.26 5.06 19.88
N LEU A 542 18.28 5.65 20.52
CA LEU A 542 18.53 7.10 20.40
C LEU A 542 18.85 7.51 18.97
N LYS A 543 19.64 6.71 18.23
CA LYS A 543 19.90 6.94 16.80
C LYS A 543 18.63 6.88 15.97
N SER A 544 17.73 5.94 16.26
CA SER A 544 16.44 5.82 15.55
C SER A 544 15.54 7.02 15.82
N ILE A 545 15.51 7.52 17.08
CA ILE A 545 14.80 8.74 17.46
C ILE A 545 15.36 9.95 16.70
N ASP A 546 16.69 10.13 16.71
CA ASP A 546 17.33 11.25 15.98
C ASP A 546 17.05 11.20 14.48
N HIS A 547 17.06 10.00 13.88
CA HIS A 547 16.71 9.82 12.48
C HIS A 547 15.25 10.20 12.19
N SER A 548 14.32 9.82 13.07
CA SER A 548 12.90 10.13 12.92
C SER A 548 12.56 11.62 13.04
N ALA A 549 13.48 12.43 13.60
CA ALA A 549 13.29 13.88 13.69
C ALA A 549 13.23 14.57 12.31
N SER A 550 13.81 13.95 11.27
CA SER A 550 13.69 14.41 9.87
C SER A 550 12.54 13.67 9.20
N VAL A 551 11.39 14.29 9.09
CA VAL A 551 10.14 13.61 8.69
C VAL A 551 9.40 14.34 7.58
N GLU A 552 8.81 13.58 6.64
CA GLU A 552 7.89 14.13 5.62
C GLU A 552 6.56 14.56 6.26
N LEU A 553 6.04 15.71 5.84
CA LEU A 553 4.81 16.30 6.41
C LEU A 553 3.64 15.31 6.48
N TYR A 554 3.45 14.46 5.45
CA TYR A 554 2.35 13.49 5.47
C TYR A 554 2.51 12.41 6.55
N LYS A 555 3.73 12.01 6.87
CA LYS A 555 4.01 11.06 7.96
C LYS A 555 3.70 11.69 9.31
N LEU A 556 4.06 12.96 9.48
CA LEU A 556 3.70 13.72 10.68
C LEU A 556 2.16 13.82 10.83
N ILE A 557 1.42 14.23 9.79
CA ILE A 557 -0.04 14.30 9.82
C ILE A 557 -0.65 12.93 10.16
N PHE A 558 -0.15 11.86 9.55
CA PHE A 558 -0.61 10.50 9.84
C PHE A 558 -0.29 10.07 11.28
N SER A 559 0.89 10.43 11.79
CA SER A 559 1.35 10.06 13.13
C SER A 559 0.49 10.67 14.26
N LEU A 560 -0.12 11.84 14.03
CA LEU A 560 -1.04 12.47 14.97
C LEU A 560 -2.28 11.62 15.27
N GLY A 561 -2.59 10.65 14.41
CA GLY A 561 -3.66 9.68 14.63
C GLY A 561 -5.07 10.26 14.57
N ILE A 562 -5.29 11.33 13.81
CA ILE A 562 -6.61 11.95 13.60
C ILE A 562 -7.59 10.89 13.11
N GLU A 563 -8.76 10.80 13.71
CA GLU A 563 -9.80 9.84 13.31
C GLU A 563 -10.15 9.99 11.83
N GLU A 564 -10.31 8.88 11.11
CA GLU A 564 -10.64 8.81 9.66
C GLU A 564 -9.52 9.33 8.73
N VAL A 565 -8.40 9.84 9.25
CA VAL A 565 -7.26 10.26 8.44
C VAL A 565 -6.29 9.08 8.28
N GLY A 566 -6.33 8.47 7.11
CA GLY A 566 -5.38 7.43 6.70
C GLY A 566 -4.14 8.00 6.03
N GLU A 567 -3.19 7.14 5.67
CA GLU A 567 -1.94 7.54 5.01
C GLU A 567 -2.19 8.31 3.69
N THR A 568 -3.12 7.83 2.85
CA THR A 568 -3.48 8.50 1.59
C THR A 568 -4.08 9.89 1.84
N THR A 569 -5.00 9.99 2.80
CA THR A 569 -5.60 11.27 3.19
C THR A 569 -4.54 12.24 3.72
N ALA A 570 -3.62 11.75 4.55
CA ALA A 570 -2.51 12.55 5.07
C ALA A 570 -1.60 13.08 3.94
N ARG A 571 -1.32 12.27 2.91
CA ARG A 571 -0.57 12.72 1.71
C ARG A 571 -1.32 13.81 0.94
N ASN A 572 -2.63 13.63 0.74
CA ASN A 572 -3.44 14.64 0.04
C ASN A 572 -3.45 15.96 0.82
N LEU A 573 -3.61 15.90 2.15
CA LEU A 573 -3.53 17.07 3.03
C LEU A 573 -2.16 17.75 2.97
N ALA A 574 -1.07 16.98 3.07
CA ALA A 574 0.28 17.51 3.00
C ALA A 574 0.56 18.22 1.67
N ASN A 575 0.10 17.64 0.55
CA ASN A 575 0.29 18.22 -0.78
C ASN A 575 -0.50 19.51 -0.99
N VAL A 576 -1.69 19.63 -0.38
CA VAL A 576 -2.55 20.82 -0.54
C VAL A 576 -2.14 21.95 0.41
N PHE A 577 -1.93 21.62 1.69
CA PHE A 577 -1.67 22.65 2.72
C PHE A 577 -0.18 22.99 2.88
N GLY A 578 0.72 22.07 2.55
CA GLY A 578 2.16 22.30 2.54
C GLY A 578 2.83 22.51 3.90
N SER A 579 2.09 22.79 4.96
CA SER A 579 2.59 22.87 6.33
C SER A 579 1.53 22.45 7.35
N ILE A 580 1.95 22.14 8.58
CA ILE A 580 1.03 21.75 9.65
C ILE A 580 0.24 22.97 10.14
N GLU A 581 0.83 24.15 10.15
CA GLU A 581 0.20 25.41 10.54
C GLU A 581 -0.92 25.78 9.58
N ALA A 582 -0.70 25.63 8.26
CA ALA A 582 -1.74 25.87 7.26
C ALA A 582 -2.90 24.88 7.39
N LEU A 583 -2.60 23.60 7.71
CA LEU A 583 -3.62 22.60 8.00
C LEU A 583 -4.41 22.94 9.26
N GLN A 584 -3.75 23.40 10.33
CA GLN A 584 -4.37 23.79 11.59
C GLN A 584 -5.32 24.99 11.42
N GLN A 585 -4.99 25.90 10.53
CA GLN A 585 -5.80 27.12 10.23
C GLN A 585 -6.85 26.88 9.13
N SER A 586 -6.90 25.68 8.54
CA SER A 586 -7.81 25.38 7.44
C SER A 586 -9.26 25.38 7.91
N THR A 587 -10.12 25.90 7.05
CA THR A 587 -11.56 25.88 7.26
C THR A 587 -12.15 24.53 6.82
N PHE A 588 -13.38 24.25 7.22
CA PHE A 588 -14.10 23.06 6.78
C PHE A 588 -14.24 23.01 5.24
N GLU A 589 -14.45 24.18 4.59
CA GLU A 589 -14.54 24.32 3.14
C GLU A 589 -13.21 24.00 2.45
N ASP A 590 -12.11 24.47 3.00
CA ASP A 590 -10.78 24.16 2.46
C ASP A 590 -10.53 22.66 2.48
N LEU A 591 -10.88 21.98 3.59
CA LEU A 591 -10.73 20.55 3.75
C LEU A 591 -11.57 19.75 2.75
N ILE A 592 -12.85 20.13 2.54
CA ILE A 592 -13.72 19.44 1.56
C ILE A 592 -13.21 19.63 0.12
N SER A 593 -12.48 20.71 -0.16
CA SER A 593 -11.92 20.94 -1.50
C SER A 593 -10.81 19.97 -1.86
N VAL A 594 -10.24 19.27 -0.86
CA VAL A 594 -9.18 18.27 -1.05
C VAL A 594 -9.78 16.97 -1.58
N SER A 595 -9.12 16.36 -2.57
CA SER A 595 -9.55 15.07 -3.12
C SER A 595 -9.64 13.99 -2.04
N ASP A 596 -10.68 13.16 -2.10
CA ASP A 596 -10.96 12.05 -1.17
C ASP A 596 -11.23 12.47 0.29
N ILE A 597 -11.53 13.75 0.53
CA ILE A 597 -11.97 14.24 1.84
C ILE A 597 -13.45 14.60 1.78
N GLY A 598 -14.25 13.75 2.41
CA GLY A 598 -15.68 14.01 2.60
C GLY A 598 -15.96 14.79 3.89
N PRO A 599 -17.21 15.25 4.09
CA PRO A 599 -17.61 16.06 5.24
C PRO A 599 -17.28 15.43 6.58
N ARG A 600 -17.39 14.11 6.69
CA ARG A 600 -17.10 13.36 7.91
C ARG A 600 -15.62 13.45 8.30
N VAL A 601 -14.72 13.28 7.34
CA VAL A 601 -13.26 13.38 7.57
C VAL A 601 -12.88 14.83 7.89
N ALA A 602 -13.45 15.80 7.17
CA ALA A 602 -13.22 17.23 7.41
C ALA A 602 -13.62 17.62 8.84
N ALA A 603 -14.80 17.16 9.31
CA ALA A 603 -15.23 17.42 10.69
C ALA A 603 -14.25 16.87 11.72
N LYS A 604 -13.71 15.64 11.52
CA LYS A 604 -12.74 15.04 12.43
C LYS A 604 -11.41 15.79 12.49
N ILE A 605 -10.98 16.36 11.37
CA ILE A 605 -9.77 17.20 11.32
C ILE A 605 -10.00 18.50 12.08
N VAL A 606 -11.12 19.18 11.87
CA VAL A 606 -11.49 20.38 12.60
C VAL A 606 -11.60 20.10 14.12
N ASP A 607 -12.32 19.04 14.51
CA ASP A 607 -12.46 18.63 15.91
C ASP A 607 -11.09 18.38 16.57
N TYR A 608 -10.15 17.77 15.84
CA TYR A 608 -8.81 17.49 16.35
C TYR A 608 -8.05 18.79 16.68
N PHE A 609 -8.08 19.76 15.76
CA PHE A 609 -7.40 21.05 15.94
C PHE A 609 -8.22 22.10 16.73
N CYS A 610 -9.46 21.82 17.10
CA CYS A 610 -10.20 22.59 18.12
C CYS A 610 -9.89 22.13 19.55
N ASN A 611 -9.28 20.96 19.75
CA ASN A 611 -8.95 20.45 21.06
C ASN A 611 -7.62 21.04 21.56
N ILE A 612 -7.67 21.76 22.68
CA ILE A 612 -6.51 22.47 23.27
C ILE A 612 -5.36 21.52 23.61
N GLU A 613 -5.64 20.32 24.13
CA GLU A 613 -4.62 19.33 24.46
C GLU A 613 -3.88 18.84 23.21
N ASN A 614 -4.61 18.60 22.11
CA ASN A 614 -4.00 18.18 20.85
C ASN A 614 -3.14 19.29 20.23
N ILE A 615 -3.62 20.55 20.28
CA ILE A 615 -2.85 21.71 19.79
C ILE A 615 -1.54 21.81 20.59
N ALA A 616 -1.62 21.82 21.92
CA ALA A 616 -0.44 21.92 22.77
C ALA A 616 0.57 20.79 22.51
N SER A 617 0.09 19.56 22.31
CA SER A 617 0.95 18.42 22.01
C SER A 617 1.66 18.58 20.65
N VAL A 618 0.96 19.10 19.63
CA VAL A 618 1.58 19.42 18.32
C VAL A 618 2.59 20.54 18.46
N GLU A 619 2.25 21.64 19.14
CA GLU A 619 3.16 22.77 19.36
C GLU A 619 4.43 22.39 20.13
N ASN A 620 4.32 21.49 21.14
CA ASN A 620 5.47 20.94 21.84
C ASN A 620 6.35 20.05 20.96
N LEU A 621 5.75 19.32 20.02
CA LEU A 621 6.43 18.39 19.14
C LEU A 621 7.21 19.09 18.01
N LEU A 622 6.64 20.14 17.42
CA LEU A 622 7.19 20.82 16.23
C LEU A 622 8.65 21.28 16.41
N PRO A 623 9.10 21.83 17.55
CA PRO A 623 10.50 22.23 17.75
C PRO A 623 11.49 21.06 17.73
N CYS A 624 11.01 19.83 17.96
CA CYS A 624 11.83 18.62 17.96
C CYS A 624 12.05 18.05 16.54
N LEU A 625 11.35 18.59 15.53
CA LEU A 625 11.29 18.00 14.18
C LEU A 625 11.87 18.93 13.12
N SER A 626 12.49 18.33 12.12
CA SER A 626 12.84 18.95 10.84
C SER A 626 11.88 18.43 9.78
N ILE A 627 10.83 19.21 9.49
CA ILE A 627 9.75 18.77 8.59
C ILE A 627 10.20 18.97 7.14
N ILE A 628 10.19 17.88 6.38
CA ILE A 628 10.40 17.89 4.94
C ILE A 628 9.05 18.16 4.29
N ASN A 629 8.84 19.40 3.89
CA ASN A 629 7.62 19.77 3.17
C ASN A 629 7.69 19.25 1.74
N PRO A 630 6.56 18.76 1.18
CA PRO A 630 6.51 18.47 -0.24
C PRO A 630 6.95 19.74 -1.00
N ASN A 631 7.84 19.58 -2.00
CA ASN A 631 8.35 20.70 -2.79
C ASN A 631 7.21 21.33 -3.60
N ILE A 632 6.40 22.14 -2.94
CA ILE A 632 5.32 22.92 -3.57
C ILE A 632 5.93 23.87 -4.63
N LYS A 633 7.14 24.36 -4.39
CA LYS A 633 7.85 25.25 -5.34
C LYS A 633 8.28 24.57 -6.65
N THR A 634 8.60 23.28 -6.65
CA THR A 634 8.88 22.54 -7.89
C THR A 634 7.58 22.16 -8.63
N ALA A 635 6.50 21.87 -7.92
CA ALA A 635 5.20 21.63 -8.52
C ALA A 635 4.59 22.90 -9.11
N GLU A 636 4.77 24.06 -8.45
CA GLU A 636 4.33 25.37 -8.98
C GLU A 636 5.09 25.78 -10.26
N GLN A 637 6.36 25.42 -10.38
CA GLN A 637 7.15 25.71 -11.59
C GLN A 637 6.85 24.75 -12.75
N GLU A 638 6.35 23.55 -12.49
CA GLU A 638 5.91 22.59 -13.52
C GLU A 638 4.42 22.68 -13.84
N MET A 639 3.58 23.24 -12.94
CA MET A 639 2.15 23.41 -13.14
C MET A 639 1.84 24.70 -13.91
N LYS A 640 1.72 24.57 -15.21
CA LYS A 640 1.57 25.63 -16.22
C LYS A 640 0.44 26.63 -15.98
N PHE A 641 -0.64 26.23 -15.30
CA PHE A 641 -1.84 27.01 -15.05
C PHE A 641 -2.13 27.23 -13.57
N PHE A 642 -1.12 27.08 -12.71
CA PHE A 642 -1.31 27.25 -11.27
C PHE A 642 -1.86 28.63 -10.92
N GLY A 643 -2.92 28.65 -10.09
CA GLY A 643 -3.60 29.89 -9.68
C GLY A 643 -4.54 30.50 -10.71
N LEU A 644 -4.61 29.99 -11.94
CA LEU A 644 -5.52 30.51 -12.98
C LEU A 644 -6.91 29.85 -12.87
N GLN A 645 -7.94 30.69 -12.92
CA GLN A 645 -9.33 30.24 -13.03
C GLN A 645 -9.75 30.21 -14.50
N ILE A 646 -10.10 28.98 -14.96
CA ILE A 646 -10.47 28.74 -16.37
C ILE A 646 -11.90 28.22 -16.41
N ALA A 647 -12.75 28.80 -17.25
CA ALA A 647 -14.10 28.30 -17.52
C ALA A 647 -14.16 27.63 -18.89
N ILE A 648 -15.03 26.61 -19.04
CA ILE A 648 -15.22 25.88 -20.30
C ILE A 648 -16.69 26.01 -20.72
N THR A 649 -16.95 26.33 -21.98
CA THR A 649 -18.30 26.42 -22.56
C THR A 649 -18.32 25.93 -24.01
N GLY A 650 -19.48 25.45 -24.47
CA GLY A 650 -19.64 24.92 -25.84
C GLY A 650 -19.14 23.46 -26.00
N LYS A 651 -19.31 22.96 -27.22
CA LYS A 651 -18.81 21.62 -27.63
C LYS A 651 -17.43 21.80 -28.25
N ILE A 652 -16.45 21.16 -27.66
CA ILE A 652 -15.06 21.14 -28.13
C ILE A 652 -14.92 20.01 -29.15
N SER A 653 -14.31 20.28 -30.31
CA SER A 653 -14.20 19.32 -31.43
C SER A 653 -12.99 18.41 -31.27
N SER A 654 -11.91 18.86 -30.61
CA SER A 654 -10.64 18.12 -30.49
C SER A 654 -10.58 17.15 -29.33
N MET A 655 -11.36 17.38 -28.27
CA MET A 655 -11.38 16.57 -27.04
C MET A 655 -12.75 16.64 -26.37
N SER A 656 -13.08 15.66 -25.51
CA SER A 656 -14.27 15.78 -24.67
C SER A 656 -14.08 16.88 -23.61
N ARG A 657 -15.18 17.48 -23.16
CA ARG A 657 -15.16 18.54 -22.15
C ARG A 657 -14.50 18.08 -20.84
N ASP A 658 -14.70 16.81 -20.47
CA ASP A 658 -14.12 16.23 -19.28
C ASP A 658 -12.62 15.94 -19.44
N GLU A 659 -12.15 15.59 -20.61
CA GLU A 659 -10.73 15.45 -20.91
C GLU A 659 -10.00 16.80 -20.80
N VAL A 660 -10.55 17.87 -21.42
CA VAL A 660 -10.00 19.22 -21.30
C VAL A 660 -10.00 19.70 -19.83
N LYS A 661 -11.07 19.41 -19.09
CA LYS A 661 -11.17 19.73 -17.66
C LYS A 661 -10.09 19.00 -16.87
N ASN A 662 -9.93 17.69 -17.05
CA ASN A 662 -8.94 16.88 -16.36
C ASN A 662 -7.50 17.31 -16.71
N LEU A 663 -7.24 17.63 -17.98
CA LEU A 663 -5.95 18.12 -18.43
C LEU A 663 -5.59 19.49 -17.83
N LEU A 664 -6.53 20.40 -17.71
CA LEU A 664 -6.33 21.71 -17.06
C LEU A 664 -6.10 21.54 -15.54
N LEU A 665 -6.86 20.66 -14.89
CA LEU A 665 -6.70 20.36 -13.48
C LEU A 665 -5.32 19.71 -13.21
N SER A 666 -4.88 18.79 -14.06
CA SER A 666 -3.55 18.15 -13.93
C SER A 666 -2.40 19.13 -14.11
N LYS A 667 -2.64 20.28 -14.76
CA LYS A 667 -1.68 21.38 -14.94
C LYS A 667 -1.88 22.54 -13.96
N GLY A 668 -2.69 22.34 -12.90
CA GLY A 668 -2.83 23.27 -11.78
C GLY A 668 -3.89 24.37 -11.97
N ALA A 669 -4.71 24.33 -13.03
CA ALA A 669 -5.78 25.31 -13.20
C ALA A 669 -6.97 25.01 -12.27
N LYS A 670 -7.67 26.06 -11.81
CA LYS A 670 -8.97 25.95 -11.16
C LYS A 670 -10.08 26.06 -12.23
N VAL A 671 -10.71 24.92 -12.57
CA VAL A 671 -11.80 24.92 -13.56
C VAL A 671 -13.12 25.27 -12.91
N THR A 672 -13.78 26.33 -13.39
CA THR A 672 -15.05 26.83 -12.85
C THR A 672 -16.21 26.62 -13.82
N SER A 673 -17.40 26.36 -13.28
CA SER A 673 -18.64 26.22 -14.08
C SER A 673 -19.29 27.58 -14.44
N SER A 674 -18.92 28.65 -13.74
CA SER A 674 -19.47 30.00 -13.92
C SER A 674 -18.36 31.02 -14.23
N ILE A 675 -18.72 32.13 -14.90
CA ILE A 675 -17.81 33.22 -15.25
C ILE A 675 -18.01 34.40 -14.29
N SER A 676 -16.90 34.87 -13.72
CA SER A 676 -16.84 36.02 -12.81
C SER A 676 -15.64 36.92 -13.15
N LYS A 677 -15.50 38.07 -12.51
CA LYS A 677 -14.33 38.94 -12.64
C LYS A 677 -13.00 38.29 -12.24
N LYS A 678 -13.04 37.16 -11.53
CA LYS A 678 -11.87 36.38 -11.14
C LYS A 678 -11.46 35.31 -12.18
N THR A 679 -12.29 35.09 -13.23
CA THR A 679 -12.00 34.14 -14.30
C THR A 679 -10.94 34.73 -15.24
N ASN A 680 -9.82 34.03 -15.42
CA ASN A 680 -8.70 34.47 -16.24
C ASN A 680 -8.90 34.14 -17.73
N TYR A 681 -9.42 32.95 -18.02
CA TYR A 681 -9.62 32.46 -19.38
C TYR A 681 -10.97 31.76 -19.52
N LEU A 682 -11.60 31.91 -20.69
CA LEU A 682 -12.74 31.10 -21.13
C LEU A 682 -12.33 30.27 -22.34
N ILE A 683 -12.40 28.95 -22.25
CA ILE A 683 -12.30 28.05 -23.40
C ILE A 683 -13.69 27.92 -24.01
N ALA A 684 -13.84 28.38 -25.27
CA ALA A 684 -15.08 28.42 -25.99
C ALA A 684 -15.07 27.48 -27.20
N GLY A 685 -15.86 26.41 -27.13
CA GLY A 685 -16.13 25.51 -28.25
C GLY A 685 -17.37 25.98 -29.06
N GLU A 686 -17.80 25.15 -30.01
CA GLU A 686 -19.00 25.42 -30.82
C GLU A 686 -20.25 25.58 -29.94
N ASN A 687 -21.12 26.51 -30.29
CA ASN A 687 -22.37 26.86 -29.61
C ASN A 687 -22.17 27.31 -28.14
N ALA A 688 -21.19 28.17 -27.89
CA ALA A 688 -20.76 28.60 -26.55
C ALA A 688 -21.81 29.43 -25.74
N GLY A 689 -22.93 29.84 -26.33
CA GLY A 689 -24.10 30.43 -25.66
C GLY A 689 -23.84 31.70 -24.81
N SER A 690 -24.71 31.94 -23.82
CA SER A 690 -24.71 33.14 -22.97
C SER A 690 -23.42 33.33 -22.13
N LYS A 691 -22.62 32.29 -21.92
CA LYS A 691 -21.35 32.41 -21.20
C LYS A 691 -20.30 33.17 -22.02
N LEU A 692 -20.31 33.02 -23.33
CA LEU A 692 -19.38 33.75 -24.22
C LEU A 692 -19.63 35.27 -24.14
N GLU A 693 -20.89 35.69 -24.18
CA GLU A 693 -21.27 37.10 -24.05
C GLU A 693 -20.88 37.68 -22.68
N LYS A 694 -21.10 36.88 -21.62
CA LYS A 694 -20.73 37.26 -20.25
C LYS A 694 -19.22 37.44 -20.11
N ALA A 695 -18.42 36.59 -20.76
CA ALA A 695 -16.97 36.71 -20.76
C ALA A 695 -16.48 37.96 -21.48
N LYS A 696 -17.08 38.29 -22.64
CA LYS A 696 -16.79 39.53 -23.40
C LYS A 696 -17.08 40.76 -22.57
N ASN A 697 -18.25 40.80 -21.89
CA ASN A 697 -18.67 41.92 -21.05
C ASN A 697 -17.76 42.08 -19.79
N LEU A 698 -17.15 41.04 -19.30
CA LEU A 698 -16.26 41.06 -18.14
C LEU A 698 -14.77 41.19 -18.51
N GLY A 699 -14.42 41.25 -19.81
CA GLY A 699 -13.05 41.37 -20.29
C GLY A 699 -12.21 40.10 -20.06
N VAL A 700 -12.84 38.92 -19.92
CA VAL A 700 -12.16 37.63 -19.75
C VAL A 700 -11.55 37.21 -21.08
N LYS A 701 -10.29 36.76 -21.07
CA LYS A 701 -9.62 36.26 -22.29
C LYS A 701 -10.28 34.97 -22.78
N ILE A 702 -10.64 34.97 -24.09
CA ILE A 702 -11.31 33.83 -24.73
C ILE A 702 -10.28 33.06 -25.56
N ILE A 703 -10.28 31.73 -25.42
CA ILE A 703 -9.50 30.77 -26.19
C ILE A 703 -10.47 29.95 -27.03
N ASP A 704 -10.34 30.04 -28.32
CA ASP A 704 -11.18 29.30 -29.26
C ASP A 704 -10.73 27.85 -29.40
N ASP A 705 -11.65 26.98 -29.84
CA ASP A 705 -11.44 25.53 -29.96
C ASP A 705 -10.17 25.16 -30.74
N ALA A 706 -9.89 25.88 -31.85
CA ALA A 706 -8.70 25.67 -32.69
C ALA A 706 -7.37 25.94 -31.93
N ASP A 707 -7.40 26.82 -30.92
CA ASP A 707 -6.23 27.28 -30.19
C ASP A 707 -5.97 26.52 -28.89
N ILE A 708 -6.85 25.60 -28.48
CA ILE A 708 -6.75 24.84 -27.21
C ILE A 708 -5.42 24.08 -27.13
N GLY A 709 -5.05 23.37 -28.20
CA GLY A 709 -3.80 22.61 -28.24
C GLY A 709 -2.57 23.50 -28.05
N THR A 710 -2.56 24.63 -28.74
CA THR A 710 -1.50 25.66 -28.67
C THR A 710 -1.47 26.34 -27.31
N PHE A 711 -2.62 26.72 -26.76
CA PHE A 711 -2.73 27.28 -25.41
C PHE A 711 -2.19 26.34 -24.34
N ILE A 712 -2.53 25.09 -24.43
CA ILE A 712 -2.00 24.05 -23.54
C ILE A 712 -0.50 23.81 -23.80
N ALA A 713 0.04 24.02 -24.99
CA ALA A 713 1.45 23.84 -25.36
C ALA A 713 2.35 25.08 -25.12
N VAL A 714 1.94 26.31 -25.42
CA VAL A 714 2.80 27.50 -25.65
C VAL A 714 2.89 28.50 -24.49
N SER A 715 2.13 28.38 -23.39
CA SER A 715 1.96 29.44 -22.37
C SER A 715 3.21 29.84 -21.54
N TYR A 716 4.42 29.36 -21.83
CA TYR A 716 5.59 29.64 -21.00
C TYR A 716 6.36 30.92 -21.33
N THR A 717 6.15 31.53 -22.51
CA THR A 717 6.97 32.67 -22.96
C THR A 717 6.35 34.05 -22.65
N HIS A 718 5.06 34.18 -22.41
CA HIS A 718 4.41 35.47 -22.25
C HIS A 718 4.26 35.98 -20.80
N LEU A 719 4.35 35.15 -19.78
CA LEU A 719 4.20 35.60 -18.38
C LEU A 719 5.47 36.23 -17.81
N ARG A 720 6.67 35.89 -18.33
CA ARG A 720 7.94 36.53 -17.90
C ARG A 720 8.11 37.96 -18.36
N ALA A 721 7.46 38.37 -19.43
CA ALA A 721 7.60 39.72 -19.94
C ALA A 721 6.82 40.78 -19.13
N HIS A 722 5.75 40.39 -18.43
CA HIS A 722 4.95 41.32 -17.63
C HIS A 722 5.44 41.49 -16.18
N GLU A 723 6.08 40.50 -15.60
CA GLU A 723 6.64 40.64 -14.24
C GLU A 723 7.99 41.39 -14.24
N THR A 724 8.80 41.25 -15.27
CA THR A 724 10.08 41.99 -15.39
C THR A 724 9.86 43.50 -15.56
N LEU A 725 8.76 43.93 -16.19
CA LEU A 725 8.46 45.37 -16.32
C LEU A 725 7.96 46.01 -15.01
N ARG A 726 7.26 45.27 -14.15
CA ARG A 726 6.81 45.78 -12.84
C ARG A 726 7.97 45.93 -11.84
N TYR A 727 8.95 45.04 -11.87
CA TYR A 727 10.12 45.10 -10.98
C TYR A 727 11.14 46.17 -11.42
N LEU A 728 11.23 46.52 -12.71
CA LEU A 728 12.08 47.56 -13.22
C LEU A 728 11.53 48.97 -12.95
N VAL A 729 10.21 49.16 -12.95
CA VAL A 729 9.58 50.46 -12.64
C VAL A 729 9.67 50.79 -11.16
N CYS A 730 9.63 49.81 -10.25
CA CYS A 730 9.81 50.07 -8.81
C CYS A 730 11.24 50.34 -8.39
N ARG A 731 12.28 50.03 -9.22
CA ARG A 731 13.70 50.34 -8.94
C ARG A 731 14.19 51.66 -9.51
N LEU A 732 13.37 52.33 -10.32
CA LEU A 732 13.65 53.67 -10.89
C LEU A 732 12.92 54.80 -10.14
N LEU A 733 12.16 54.48 -9.06
CA LEU A 733 11.45 55.48 -8.24
C LEU A 733 11.82 55.37 -6.73
N LEU A 734 12.89 54.73 -6.40
CA LEU A 734 13.65 54.81 -5.17
C LEU A 734 15.13 55.09 -5.53
#